data_d5e76104ef8cc3584ab5e91d9f1dd2a7
#
_entry.id   d5e76104ef8cc3584ab5e91d9f1dd2a7
#
_cell.length_a   1.000
_cell.length_b   1.000
_cell.length_c   1.000
_cell.angle_alpha   90.00
_cell.angle_beta   90.00
_cell.angle_gamma   90.00
#
_symmetry.space_group_name_H-M   'P 1'
#
loop_
_entity.id
_entity.type
_entity.pdbx_description
1 polymer ?
#
loop_
_entity_poly.entity_id
_entity_poly.type
_entity_poly.pdbx_seq_one_letter_code
_entity_poly.pdbx_strand_id
1 'polypeptide(L)'
;MNRRSLQPERLRRSRSGVTLNGATARVFVVCVVFAVTSCCASVALADENAAPLGDVTTSSAFADDDSTTRNDPADDATPQPPPKLTWEGFMHNMTTSFGTVLHKIFPLMVRASSEVEIGPECMASYFKLFLGLRKLKGWAVRLVDATGKPADGLLEGTMAFVGAFDECLDTVVWDEHDSSRLVFRGRYCTAQVAPKFTLRDLFHNESQAHNELATYLPKKAMLKNALRIPGNHVIFRVGLCVPSTCSKDDIERMVKYTVKQMDMKAEVTECLQRDENKPLSVIQITVITLLAAFLSLTIIGTVTDITIKERRHPKAPASEKHGRPLEALLCFSAYSNARKLFAPEDKPDSLRALHGIRFLSMTWIIFGHSYFFIEHVQPFRGLFNGHEMYSDNFFFSGVINFTLAVDSFFFISGLLVVYTNWKELTESNGRLNVIRFLFNKYWRMMPPLLLSLGLLFLMPVLGDGPFWNDIMGTEIRLCEKSWWSNLLLINNFWDSKEMCLVATWYLACNFQFFVLSIFILIPLYNWPTVGLTATFLLLLAGSIVSGVITFMSDLPPGLIFYPDLDTVSNLVTYVYHKPYNHIGSYCVGVFLGYVIVRHRDIKLKPLTQVIGWCTSFSVGVAVLWAAYRWNAELPSAPVAALYAATHRVAWCIALAWLTFACVAGHGGFLDSLLSWPPFNALGNLAFMAYLMHPLVILYHSSRTRDLIYYSQYEKVYAFCGHFLITLVLSTFFYVIVEMPFTRVGAMLLRTRLFRKPSRRPGAVSGGGTESGPGVRKPSRPASAIVADIARGVTPLAFIKARAHGTARRSGSAQAAELSATPDCGRPTNGRFRKTGDSSHL
;
A
#
# COMPACT_ATOMS: atom_id res chain seq x y z
N MET A 1 82.69 3.61 12.83
CA MET A 1 82.41 4.48 11.73
C MET A 1 80.96 4.29 11.33
N ASN A 2 80.18 5.32 11.54
CA ASN A 2 78.72 5.35 11.58
C ASN A 2 78.05 5.17 10.22
N ARG A 3 77.08 4.22 10.11
CA ARG A 3 76.00 4.24 9.14
C ARG A 3 74.69 4.58 9.89
N ARG A 4 74.16 5.75 9.67
CA ARG A 4 72.80 6.18 10.08
C ARG A 4 71.81 5.70 8.99
N SER A 5 70.84 4.89 9.36
CA SER A 5 69.72 4.46 8.60
C SER A 5 68.64 5.58 8.61
N LEU A 6 68.20 6.01 7.43
CA LEU A 6 67.07 6.86 7.26
C LEU A 6 65.76 6.02 7.31
N GLN A 7 64.91 6.34 8.31
CA GLN A 7 63.53 5.88 8.35
C GLN A 7 62.61 6.83 7.55
N PRO A 8 61.57 6.31 6.83
CA PRO A 8 60.60 7.19 6.19
C PRO A 8 59.53 7.63 7.19
N GLU A 9 59.31 8.94 7.28
CA GLU A 9 58.27 9.58 8.03
C GLU A 9 56.88 9.10 7.56
N ARG A 10 56.13 8.49 8.46
CA ARG A 10 54.68 8.22 8.31
C ARG A 10 53.91 9.51 8.56
N LEU A 11 53.36 10.11 7.53
CA LEU A 11 52.34 11.13 7.63
C LEU A 11 51.09 10.53 8.37
N ARG A 12 50.95 10.87 9.65
CA ARG A 12 49.74 10.70 10.43
C ARG A 12 48.70 11.66 9.92
N ARG A 13 47.79 11.19 9.06
CA ARG A 13 46.51 11.88 8.86
C ARG A 13 45.68 11.76 10.12
N SER A 14 45.49 12.89 10.82
CA SER A 14 44.54 13.07 11.89
C SER A 14 43.14 12.77 11.37
N ARG A 15 42.59 11.64 11.74
CA ARG A 15 41.16 11.37 11.66
C ARG A 15 40.54 12.02 12.92
N SER A 16 40.03 13.22 12.79
CA SER A 16 39.04 13.74 13.73
C SER A 16 37.75 12.98 13.55
N GLY A 17 37.68 11.80 14.10
CA GLY A 17 36.43 11.09 14.30
C GLY A 17 35.64 11.80 15.38
N VAL A 18 34.61 12.54 15.01
CA VAL A 18 33.59 12.98 15.98
C VAL A 18 32.87 11.72 16.47
N THR A 19 33.34 11.17 17.56
CA THR A 19 32.62 10.21 18.37
C THR A 19 31.44 10.95 18.97
N LEU A 20 30.24 10.75 18.41
CA LEU A 20 29.01 11.16 19.07
C LEU A 20 28.96 10.44 20.43
N ASN A 21 29.12 11.18 21.51
CA ASN A 21 28.96 10.70 22.89
C ASN A 21 27.58 10.03 23.01
N GLY A 22 27.49 8.92 23.75
CA GLY A 22 26.23 8.17 23.96
C GLY A 22 25.06 9.02 24.47
N ALA A 23 25.33 10.25 25.01
CA ALA A 23 24.34 11.25 25.35
C ALA A 23 23.68 11.89 24.11
N THR A 24 24.43 12.19 23.04
CA THR A 24 23.89 12.74 21.78
C THR A 24 23.08 11.70 20.99
N ALA A 25 23.45 10.41 21.03
CA ALA A 25 22.66 9.34 20.45
C ALA A 25 21.33 9.11 21.19
N ARG A 26 21.33 9.27 22.53
CA ARG A 26 20.10 9.23 23.34
C ARG A 26 19.21 10.45 23.10
N VAL A 27 19.76 11.63 22.94
CA VAL A 27 19.04 12.86 22.60
C VAL A 27 18.43 12.72 21.20
N PHE A 28 19.12 12.07 20.27
CA PHE A 28 18.62 11.90 18.92
C PHE A 28 17.48 10.85 18.82
N VAL A 29 17.57 9.74 19.55
CA VAL A 29 16.46 8.78 19.70
C VAL A 29 15.27 9.47 20.38
N VAL A 30 15.53 10.29 21.39
CA VAL A 30 14.50 11.13 22.03
C VAL A 30 13.95 12.16 21.04
N CYS A 31 14.77 12.78 20.18
CA CYS A 31 14.27 13.72 19.16
C CYS A 31 13.51 13.05 18.03
N VAL A 32 13.86 11.83 17.59
CA VAL A 32 13.07 11.07 16.61
C VAL A 32 11.79 10.52 17.25
N VAL A 33 11.88 10.03 18.47
CA VAL A 33 10.69 9.68 19.28
C VAL A 33 9.89 10.95 19.56
N PHE A 34 10.52 12.08 19.86
CA PHE A 34 9.84 13.36 20.06
C PHE A 34 9.30 13.97 18.77
N ALA A 35 9.93 13.78 17.61
CA ALA A 35 9.37 14.17 16.31
C ALA A 35 8.18 13.28 15.93
N VAL A 36 8.25 11.98 16.18
CA VAL A 36 7.12 11.06 16.03
C VAL A 36 6.05 11.33 17.08
N THR A 37 6.42 11.59 18.34
CA THR A 37 5.49 11.96 19.41
C THR A 37 5.02 13.42 19.31
N SER A 38 5.81 14.36 18.74
CA SER A 38 5.31 15.71 18.42
C SER A 38 4.40 15.71 17.21
N CYS A 39 4.60 14.83 16.22
CA CYS A 39 3.59 14.57 15.19
C CYS A 39 2.33 13.95 15.82
N CYS A 40 2.50 13.03 16.76
CA CYS A 40 1.40 12.47 17.57
C CYS A 40 0.79 13.49 18.53
N ALA A 41 1.59 14.36 19.16
CA ALA A 41 1.11 15.39 20.08
C ALA A 41 0.50 16.61 19.37
N SER A 42 0.98 16.96 18.17
CA SER A 42 0.30 17.95 17.31
C SER A 42 -1.05 17.44 16.79
N VAL A 43 -1.19 16.11 16.68
CA VAL A 43 -2.45 15.42 16.39
C VAL A 43 -3.36 15.41 17.64
N ALA A 44 -2.80 15.24 18.84
CA ALA A 44 -3.54 15.29 20.10
C ALA A 44 -3.95 16.73 20.50
N LEU A 45 -3.10 17.73 20.22
CA LEU A 45 -3.41 19.15 20.47
C LEU A 45 -4.41 19.76 19.48
N ALA A 46 -4.69 19.09 18.36
CA ALA A 46 -5.79 19.48 17.47
C ALA A 46 -7.19 19.11 18.03
N ASP A 47 -7.24 18.18 18.99
CA ASP A 47 -8.47 17.77 19.70
C ASP A 47 -8.82 18.70 20.86
N GLU A 48 -7.86 19.51 21.38
CA GLU A 48 -8.12 20.47 22.48
C GLU A 48 -8.80 21.77 22.05
N ASN A 49 -9.05 21.98 20.75
CA ASN A 49 -9.86 23.13 20.26
C ASN A 49 -11.36 22.80 20.12
N ALA A 50 -11.81 21.64 20.58
CA ALA A 50 -13.22 21.42 20.86
C ALA A 50 -13.58 22.28 22.10
N ALA A 51 -14.44 23.28 21.89
CA ALA A 51 -14.90 24.17 22.94
C ALA A 51 -15.31 23.39 24.20
N PRO A 52 -14.94 23.84 25.40
CA PRO A 52 -15.34 23.18 26.62
C PRO A 52 -16.87 23.25 26.72
N LEU A 53 -17.50 22.08 26.73
CA LEU A 53 -18.86 21.91 27.20
C LEU A 53 -18.91 22.45 28.62
N GLY A 54 -19.66 23.53 28.82
CA GLY A 54 -19.81 24.18 30.10
C GLY A 54 -20.17 23.18 31.18
N ASP A 55 -19.48 23.32 32.30
CA ASP A 55 -19.79 22.66 33.55
C ASP A 55 -21.28 22.76 33.87
N VAL A 56 -21.98 21.69 33.70
CA VAL A 56 -23.29 21.52 34.30
C VAL A 56 -23.02 21.11 35.76
N THR A 57 -22.83 22.12 36.57
CA THR A 57 -22.91 21.98 38.02
C THR A 57 -24.30 21.45 38.36
N THR A 58 -24.34 20.21 38.81
CA THR A 58 -25.50 19.68 39.50
C THR A 58 -25.72 20.47 40.79
N SER A 59 -26.50 21.54 40.73
CA SER A 59 -27.06 22.14 41.92
C SER A 59 -28.36 21.38 42.28
N SER A 60 -28.22 20.54 43.27
CA SER A 60 -29.39 20.04 44.03
C SER A 60 -30.03 21.20 44.80
N ALA A 61 -31.00 21.86 44.21
CA ALA A 61 -31.86 22.78 44.93
C ALA A 61 -33.18 22.03 45.22
N PHE A 62 -33.23 21.41 46.38
CA PHE A 62 -34.53 21.17 47.02
C PHE A 62 -34.97 22.53 47.58
N ALA A 63 -36.00 23.09 47.02
CA ALA A 63 -36.70 24.25 47.60
C ALA A 63 -37.71 23.66 48.59
N ASP A 64 -37.53 23.99 49.83
CA ASP A 64 -38.55 23.91 50.89
C ASP A 64 -39.63 24.93 50.51
N ASP A 65 -40.87 24.46 50.37
CA ASP A 65 -42.06 25.31 50.38
C ASP A 65 -42.89 24.93 51.60
N ASP A 66 -42.93 25.87 52.52
CA ASP A 66 -43.57 25.80 53.81
C ASP A 66 -45.02 26.27 53.68
N SER A 67 -45.85 25.68 54.57
CA SER A 67 -47.14 26.13 54.96
C SER A 67 -48.37 25.72 54.16
N THR A 68 -49.10 24.72 54.68
CA THR A 68 -50.39 24.99 55.25
C THR A 68 -50.85 23.81 56.11
N THR A 69 -51.11 24.09 57.39
CA THR A 69 -51.75 23.27 58.37
C THR A 69 -53.10 22.73 58.01
N ARG A 70 -53.23 21.39 58.05
CA ARG A 70 -54.52 20.75 58.31
C ARG A 70 -54.30 19.52 59.16
N ASN A 71 -54.80 19.58 60.37
CA ASN A 71 -54.88 18.49 61.30
C ASN A 71 -55.91 17.45 60.80
N ASP A 72 -55.49 16.22 60.67
CA ASP A 72 -56.37 15.04 60.77
C ASP A 72 -55.56 13.90 61.41
N PRO A 73 -56.20 12.99 62.15
CA PRO A 73 -55.60 12.20 63.20
C PRO A 73 -54.79 10.98 62.69
N ALA A 74 -53.76 10.72 63.44
CA ALA A 74 -52.79 9.67 63.32
C ALA A 74 -53.39 8.29 63.08
N ASP A 75 -53.08 7.67 61.91
CA ASP A 75 -53.01 6.24 61.75
C ASP A 75 -51.52 5.84 61.72
N ASP A 76 -51.16 5.14 62.76
CA ASP A 76 -49.80 4.63 63.02
C ASP A 76 -49.50 3.44 62.07
N ALA A 77 -49.25 3.70 60.79
CA ALA A 77 -48.80 2.70 59.82
C ALA A 77 -47.32 3.00 59.52
N THR A 78 -46.43 2.35 60.27
CA THR A 78 -45.01 2.24 59.95
C THR A 78 -44.84 1.88 58.46
N PRO A 79 -44.07 2.67 57.65
CA PRO A 79 -43.84 2.31 56.25
C PRO A 79 -43.08 0.98 56.21
N GLN A 80 -43.72 -0.02 55.66
CA GLN A 80 -43.05 -1.29 55.37
C GLN A 80 -41.93 -0.99 54.41
N PRO A 81 -40.69 -1.49 54.69
CA PRO A 81 -39.58 -1.33 53.78
C PRO A 81 -39.96 -1.96 52.40
N PRO A 82 -39.60 -1.33 51.27
CA PRO A 82 -39.95 -1.84 49.96
C PRO A 82 -39.53 -3.31 49.86
N PRO A 83 -40.37 -4.18 49.28
CA PRO A 83 -40.08 -5.62 49.22
C PRO A 83 -38.69 -5.81 48.58
N LYS A 84 -37.80 -6.50 49.33
CA LYS A 84 -36.45 -6.82 48.83
C LYS A 84 -36.61 -7.55 47.51
N LEU A 85 -36.07 -6.99 46.45
CA LEU A 85 -36.06 -7.62 45.14
C LEU A 85 -35.31 -8.95 45.24
N THR A 86 -36.03 -10.07 45.24
CA THR A 86 -35.43 -11.41 45.22
C THR A 86 -35.09 -11.77 43.79
N TRP A 87 -34.10 -12.64 43.61
CA TRP A 87 -33.72 -13.13 42.28
C TRP A 87 -34.91 -13.79 41.57
N GLU A 88 -35.68 -14.55 42.29
CA GLU A 88 -36.92 -15.19 41.79
C GLU A 88 -37.97 -14.18 41.34
N GLY A 89 -38.18 -13.12 42.11
CA GLY A 89 -39.09 -12.03 41.76
C GLY A 89 -38.61 -11.26 40.51
N PHE A 90 -37.29 -10.99 40.41
CA PHE A 90 -36.69 -10.39 39.22
C PHE A 90 -36.88 -11.28 37.98
N MET A 91 -36.55 -12.56 38.06
CA MET A 91 -36.71 -13.52 36.97
C MET A 91 -38.19 -13.68 36.56
N HIS A 92 -39.11 -13.69 37.51
CA HIS A 92 -40.53 -13.73 37.20
C HIS A 92 -40.99 -12.48 36.42
N ASN A 93 -40.57 -11.30 36.84
CA ASN A 93 -40.89 -10.05 36.16
C ASN A 93 -40.30 -10.00 34.75
N MET A 94 -39.04 -10.42 34.59
CA MET A 94 -38.39 -10.54 33.30
C MET A 94 -39.11 -11.52 32.38
N THR A 95 -39.48 -12.72 32.87
CA THR A 95 -40.20 -13.74 32.08
C THR A 95 -41.55 -13.21 31.63
N THR A 96 -42.27 -12.52 32.50
CA THR A 96 -43.59 -11.93 32.20
C THR A 96 -43.49 -10.82 31.17
N SER A 97 -42.50 -9.92 31.32
CA SER A 97 -42.22 -8.83 30.36
C SER A 97 -41.83 -9.35 28.97
N PHE A 98 -40.90 -10.30 28.92
CA PHE A 98 -40.51 -10.97 27.69
C PHE A 98 -41.68 -11.75 27.07
N GLY A 99 -42.49 -12.44 27.86
CA GLY A 99 -43.69 -13.12 27.40
C GLY A 99 -44.66 -12.19 26.70
N THR A 100 -44.86 -10.98 27.23
CA THR A 100 -45.72 -9.96 26.63
C THR A 100 -45.18 -9.48 25.25
N VAL A 101 -43.91 -9.24 25.14
CA VAL A 101 -43.26 -8.86 23.87
C VAL A 101 -43.36 -10.00 22.85
N LEU A 102 -43.03 -11.23 23.29
CA LEU A 102 -43.07 -12.40 22.42
C LEU A 102 -44.49 -12.70 21.93
N HIS A 103 -45.52 -12.46 22.74
CA HIS A 103 -46.91 -12.65 22.35
C HIS A 103 -47.29 -11.70 21.19
N LYS A 104 -46.72 -10.48 21.14
CA LYS A 104 -46.93 -9.54 20.03
C LYS A 104 -46.16 -9.94 18.76
N ILE A 105 -45.01 -10.58 18.89
CA ILE A 105 -44.17 -11.02 17.76
C ILE A 105 -44.68 -12.33 17.15
N PHE A 106 -45.28 -13.23 17.93
CA PHE A 106 -45.70 -14.55 17.48
C PHE A 106 -46.64 -14.52 16.25
N PRO A 107 -47.71 -13.72 16.21
CA PRO A 107 -48.57 -13.62 15.02
C PRO A 107 -47.82 -13.18 13.75
N LEU A 108 -46.82 -12.27 13.91
CA LEU A 108 -46.00 -11.85 12.81
C LEU A 108 -45.12 -12.99 12.28
N MET A 109 -44.56 -13.80 13.17
CA MET A 109 -43.79 -14.99 12.79
C MET A 109 -44.66 -16.00 12.03
N VAL A 110 -45.87 -16.30 12.54
CA VAL A 110 -46.81 -17.24 11.90
C VAL A 110 -47.19 -16.71 10.52
N ARG A 111 -47.46 -15.42 10.39
CA ARG A 111 -47.80 -14.80 9.11
C ARG A 111 -46.63 -14.86 8.14
N ALA A 112 -45.41 -14.53 8.61
CA ALA A 112 -44.20 -14.65 7.79
C ALA A 112 -43.98 -16.08 7.30
N SER A 113 -44.22 -17.08 8.16
CA SER A 113 -44.07 -18.51 7.81
C SER A 113 -45.07 -19.01 6.78
N SER A 114 -46.25 -18.37 6.66
CA SER A 114 -47.23 -18.69 5.62
C SER A 114 -47.00 -18.00 4.30
N GLU A 115 -46.33 -16.85 4.32
CA GLU A 115 -46.03 -16.03 3.11
C GLU A 115 -44.66 -16.30 2.51
N VAL A 116 -43.73 -16.89 3.29
CA VAL A 116 -42.34 -17.17 2.87
C VAL A 116 -42.07 -18.67 2.90
N GLU A 117 -41.61 -19.22 1.78
CA GLU A 117 -41.19 -20.63 1.71
C GLU A 117 -39.90 -20.84 2.49
N ILE A 118 -39.98 -21.29 3.73
CA ILE A 118 -38.85 -21.57 4.61
C ILE A 118 -38.71 -23.08 4.78
N GLY A 119 -37.51 -23.59 4.80
CA GLY A 119 -37.23 -24.99 5.06
C GLY A 119 -37.83 -25.48 6.37
N PRO A 120 -38.44 -26.68 6.43
CA PRO A 120 -39.12 -27.18 7.64
C PRO A 120 -38.19 -27.29 8.85
N GLU A 121 -36.93 -27.67 8.66
CA GLU A 121 -35.94 -27.77 9.75
C GLU A 121 -35.55 -26.40 10.30
N CYS A 122 -35.45 -25.39 9.46
CA CYS A 122 -35.21 -24.01 9.85
C CYS A 122 -36.41 -23.50 10.68
N MET A 123 -37.64 -23.73 10.20
CA MET A 123 -38.83 -23.31 10.89
C MET A 123 -38.97 -23.99 12.28
N ALA A 124 -38.73 -25.31 12.35
CA ALA A 124 -38.74 -26.04 13.63
C ALA A 124 -37.72 -25.46 14.62
N SER A 125 -36.56 -25.08 14.16
CA SER A 125 -35.53 -24.45 14.99
C SER A 125 -35.92 -23.05 15.48
N TYR A 126 -36.59 -22.25 14.65
CA TYR A 126 -37.13 -20.95 15.07
C TYR A 126 -38.27 -21.11 16.09
N PHE A 127 -39.13 -22.10 15.96
CA PHE A 127 -40.13 -22.42 16.99
C PHE A 127 -39.46 -22.83 18.32
N LYS A 128 -38.43 -23.67 18.26
CA LYS A 128 -37.67 -24.04 19.45
C LYS A 128 -36.99 -22.82 20.09
N LEU A 129 -36.43 -21.90 19.28
CA LEU A 129 -35.87 -20.63 19.74
C LEU A 129 -36.91 -19.78 20.44
N PHE A 130 -38.10 -19.64 19.87
CA PHE A 130 -39.20 -18.90 20.46
C PHE A 130 -39.63 -19.49 21.84
N LEU A 131 -39.74 -20.81 21.93
CA LEU A 131 -40.07 -21.49 23.20
C LEU A 131 -38.92 -21.33 24.21
N GLY A 132 -37.68 -21.38 23.76
CA GLY A 132 -36.50 -21.12 24.58
C GLY A 132 -36.45 -19.71 25.15
N LEU A 133 -36.79 -18.72 24.35
CA LEU A 133 -36.88 -17.30 24.76
C LEU A 133 -37.99 -17.09 25.77
N ARG A 134 -39.17 -17.73 25.57
CA ARG A 134 -40.26 -17.64 26.50
C ARG A 134 -39.88 -18.19 27.90
N LYS A 135 -38.99 -19.17 27.93
CA LYS A 135 -38.47 -19.76 29.18
C LYS A 135 -37.14 -19.14 29.63
N LEU A 136 -36.67 -18.06 28.97
CA LEU A 136 -35.38 -17.39 29.20
C LEU A 136 -34.19 -18.39 29.26
N LYS A 137 -34.19 -19.41 28.38
CA LYS A 137 -33.07 -20.35 28.30
C LYS A 137 -31.81 -19.63 27.82
N GLY A 138 -30.67 -19.84 28.48
CA GLY A 138 -29.44 -19.13 28.22
C GLY A 138 -28.99 -19.18 26.75
N TRP A 139 -29.10 -20.33 26.08
CA TRP A 139 -28.75 -20.45 24.66
C TRP A 139 -29.66 -19.62 23.75
N ALA A 140 -30.95 -19.49 24.09
CA ALA A 140 -31.87 -18.71 23.27
C ALA A 140 -31.65 -17.20 23.45
N VAL A 141 -31.33 -16.77 24.67
CA VAL A 141 -30.96 -15.39 24.98
C VAL A 141 -29.67 -15.04 24.24
N ARG A 142 -28.61 -15.87 24.29
CA ARG A 142 -27.36 -15.67 23.58
C ARG A 142 -27.54 -15.50 22.06
N LEU A 143 -28.39 -16.33 21.46
CA LEU A 143 -28.61 -16.29 20.01
C LEU A 143 -29.25 -14.96 19.57
N VAL A 144 -30.17 -14.42 20.39
CA VAL A 144 -30.77 -13.10 20.14
C VAL A 144 -29.81 -11.97 20.50
N ASP A 145 -29.06 -12.11 21.59
CA ASP A 145 -28.06 -11.10 21.99
C ASP A 145 -26.92 -10.97 20.98
N ALA A 146 -26.45 -12.07 20.43
CA ALA A 146 -25.46 -12.12 19.41
C ALA A 146 -25.86 -11.50 18.04
N THR A 147 -27.16 -11.30 17.81
CA THR A 147 -27.67 -10.65 16.61
C THR A 147 -27.40 -9.16 16.64
N GLY A 148 -26.94 -8.60 15.53
CA GLY A 148 -26.67 -7.18 15.36
C GLY A 148 -27.90 -6.31 15.62
N LYS A 149 -27.73 -5.31 16.46
CA LYS A 149 -28.74 -4.33 16.83
C LYS A 149 -28.38 -2.99 16.16
N PRO A 150 -29.35 -2.12 15.84
CA PRO A 150 -29.06 -0.79 15.32
C PRO A 150 -28.04 -0.10 16.24
N ALA A 151 -26.88 0.20 15.69
CA ALA A 151 -25.80 0.85 16.41
C ALA A 151 -26.08 2.34 16.59
N ASP A 152 -25.55 2.93 17.63
CA ASP A 152 -25.49 4.37 17.83
C ASP A 152 -24.60 5.03 16.78
N GLY A 153 -24.82 6.32 16.51
CA GLY A 153 -24.04 7.09 15.55
C GLY A 153 -24.38 6.84 14.08
N LEU A 154 -25.61 6.44 13.77
CA LEU A 154 -26.08 6.33 12.37
C LEU A 154 -25.88 7.63 11.60
N LEU A 155 -26.19 8.76 12.21
CA LEU A 155 -26.03 10.09 11.61
C LEU A 155 -24.56 10.50 11.48
N GLU A 156 -23.67 9.86 12.22
CA GLU A 156 -22.21 10.04 12.11
C GLU A 156 -21.56 9.11 11.09
N GLY A 157 -22.37 8.27 10.41
CA GLY A 157 -21.89 7.34 9.38
C GLY A 157 -21.55 5.94 9.87
N THR A 158 -22.17 5.50 10.98
CA THR A 158 -22.09 4.10 11.40
C THR A 158 -23.04 3.26 10.56
N MET A 159 -22.53 2.34 9.74
CA MET A 159 -23.33 1.58 8.77
C MET A 159 -23.26 0.07 8.97
N ALA A 160 -22.68 -0.42 10.08
CA ALA A 160 -22.64 -1.84 10.37
C ALA A 160 -23.14 -2.14 11.79
N PHE A 161 -23.94 -3.18 11.91
CA PHE A 161 -24.56 -3.69 13.13
C PHE A 161 -24.08 -5.12 13.32
N VAL A 162 -22.87 -5.27 13.87
CA VAL A 162 -22.12 -6.53 13.84
C VAL A 162 -22.70 -7.57 14.79
N GLY A 163 -23.16 -7.17 15.98
CA GLY A 163 -23.53 -8.11 17.05
C GLY A 163 -22.31 -8.83 17.61
N ALA A 164 -22.54 -9.86 18.41
CA ALA A 164 -21.49 -10.64 19.07
C ALA A 164 -21.15 -11.90 18.25
N PHE A 165 -20.20 -11.77 17.31
CA PHE A 165 -19.81 -12.82 16.37
C PHE A 165 -19.41 -14.14 17.04
N ASP A 166 -18.51 -14.09 18.03
CA ASP A 166 -18.00 -15.29 18.70
C ASP A 166 -19.10 -15.94 19.58
N GLU A 167 -19.93 -15.15 20.27
CA GLU A 167 -21.06 -15.65 21.04
C GLU A 167 -22.06 -16.42 20.18
N CYS A 168 -22.31 -15.94 18.96
CA CYS A 168 -23.14 -16.63 17.99
C CYS A 168 -22.57 -17.99 17.64
N LEU A 169 -21.30 -18.05 17.23
CA LEU A 169 -20.65 -19.28 16.78
C LEU A 169 -20.44 -20.31 17.92
N ASP A 170 -20.25 -19.83 19.14
CA ASP A 170 -20.09 -20.67 20.34
C ASP A 170 -21.43 -21.20 20.91
N THR A 171 -22.56 -20.69 20.41
CA THR A 171 -23.87 -21.14 20.86
C THR A 171 -24.18 -22.52 20.27
N VAL A 172 -24.33 -23.53 21.17
CA VAL A 172 -24.65 -24.92 20.83
C VAL A 172 -25.90 -25.32 21.58
N VAL A 173 -26.83 -25.96 20.89
CA VAL A 173 -28.14 -26.38 21.46
C VAL A 173 -28.25 -27.90 21.37
N TRP A 174 -28.29 -28.52 22.55
CA TRP A 174 -28.46 -29.94 22.71
C TRP A 174 -29.93 -30.30 22.97
N ASP A 175 -30.30 -31.53 22.72
CA ASP A 175 -31.63 -32.01 23.03
C ASP A 175 -31.82 -32.08 24.55
N GLU A 176 -33.00 -31.75 25.04
CA GLU A 176 -33.30 -31.75 26.49
C GLU A 176 -33.43 -33.17 27.04
N HIS A 177 -33.80 -34.13 26.20
CA HIS A 177 -34.00 -35.53 26.59
C HIS A 177 -32.78 -36.40 26.27
N ASP A 178 -31.95 -35.98 25.32
CA ASP A 178 -30.73 -36.67 24.93
C ASP A 178 -29.60 -35.68 24.79
N SER A 179 -28.81 -35.51 25.83
CA SER A 179 -27.69 -34.60 25.88
C SER A 179 -26.55 -34.94 24.89
N SER A 180 -26.63 -36.11 24.23
CA SER A 180 -25.68 -36.48 23.16
C SER A 180 -26.12 -36.02 21.77
N ARG A 181 -27.42 -35.66 21.62
CA ARG A 181 -27.99 -35.26 20.35
C ARG A 181 -27.91 -33.75 20.15
N LEU A 182 -27.09 -33.33 19.20
CA LEU A 182 -27.03 -31.96 18.74
C LEU A 182 -28.29 -31.57 17.96
N VAL A 183 -28.97 -30.50 18.37
CA VAL A 183 -30.15 -29.98 17.66
C VAL A 183 -29.74 -28.98 16.59
N PHE A 184 -28.99 -27.95 16.97
CA PHE A 184 -28.37 -26.98 16.04
C PHE A 184 -27.25 -26.23 16.76
N ARG A 185 -26.44 -25.54 15.97
CA ARG A 185 -25.43 -24.55 16.40
C ARG A 185 -25.86 -23.16 15.97
N GLY A 186 -25.27 -22.13 16.53
CA GLY A 186 -25.36 -20.77 16.01
C GLY A 186 -24.61 -20.66 14.68
N ARG A 187 -25.22 -19.97 13.73
CA ARG A 187 -24.66 -19.61 12.43
C ARG A 187 -24.73 -18.12 12.29
N TYR A 188 -23.61 -17.48 11.99
CA TYR A 188 -23.54 -16.04 11.81
C TYR A 188 -23.66 -15.70 10.32
N CYS A 189 -24.75 -15.00 9.96
CA CYS A 189 -25.01 -14.55 8.59
C CYS A 189 -24.89 -13.03 8.50
N THR A 190 -24.24 -12.53 7.45
CA THR A 190 -24.15 -11.10 7.14
C THR A 190 -25.19 -10.74 6.09
N ALA A 191 -26.15 -9.87 6.46
CA ALA A 191 -27.12 -9.29 5.55
C ALA A 191 -26.71 -7.86 5.18
N GLN A 192 -26.74 -7.54 3.90
CA GLN A 192 -26.62 -6.17 3.39
C GLN A 192 -28.01 -5.65 3.09
N VAL A 193 -28.37 -4.53 3.71
CA VAL A 193 -29.67 -3.90 3.57
C VAL A 193 -29.48 -2.49 3.02
N ALA A 194 -30.18 -2.14 1.96
CA ALA A 194 -30.06 -0.84 1.31
C ALA A 194 -31.44 -0.29 0.93
N PRO A 195 -31.70 1.03 1.01
CA PRO A 195 -32.91 1.61 0.48
C PRO A 195 -33.01 1.37 -1.02
N LYS A 196 -34.23 1.29 -1.57
CA LYS A 196 -34.45 1.15 -3.01
C LYS A 196 -34.28 2.47 -3.78
N PHE A 197 -34.27 3.57 -3.06
CA PHE A 197 -34.10 4.92 -3.56
C PHE A 197 -32.69 5.45 -3.20
N THR A 198 -32.20 6.38 -3.98
CA THR A 198 -30.99 7.13 -3.64
C THR A 198 -31.36 8.44 -2.95
N LEU A 199 -30.43 9.04 -2.20
CA LEU A 199 -30.66 10.38 -1.65
C LEU A 199 -30.93 11.40 -2.76
N ARG A 200 -30.38 11.20 -3.96
CA ARG A 200 -30.67 12.06 -5.13
C ARG A 200 -32.09 11.90 -5.66
N ASP A 201 -32.68 10.72 -5.53
CA ASP A 201 -34.06 10.49 -5.96
C ASP A 201 -35.09 11.17 -5.04
N LEU A 202 -34.69 11.38 -3.77
CA LEU A 202 -35.54 12.07 -2.77
C LEU A 202 -35.58 13.58 -2.95
N PHE A 203 -34.55 14.18 -3.56
CA PHE A 203 -34.40 15.62 -3.64
C PHE A 203 -34.25 16.08 -5.08
N HIS A 204 -35.07 17.06 -5.51
CA HIS A 204 -35.05 17.56 -6.86
C HIS A 204 -33.80 18.39 -7.19
N ASN A 205 -33.15 18.96 -6.17
CA ASN A 205 -31.87 19.68 -6.31
C ASN A 205 -31.04 19.63 -5.02
N GLU A 206 -29.74 19.91 -5.15
CA GLU A 206 -28.78 19.86 -4.02
C GLU A 206 -29.11 20.89 -2.92
N SER A 207 -29.70 22.03 -3.28
CA SER A 207 -30.07 23.06 -2.31
C SER A 207 -31.22 22.62 -1.42
N GLN A 208 -32.22 21.92 -1.96
CA GLN A 208 -33.32 21.34 -1.20
C GLN A 208 -32.80 20.23 -0.26
N ALA A 209 -31.97 19.31 -0.79
CA ALA A 209 -31.35 18.29 0.01
C ALA A 209 -30.52 18.87 1.16
N HIS A 210 -29.80 19.96 0.88
CA HIS A 210 -29.01 20.66 1.88
C HIS A 210 -29.88 21.21 3.01
N ASN A 211 -30.98 21.88 2.68
CA ASN A 211 -31.85 22.53 3.66
C ASN A 211 -32.59 21.51 4.54
N GLU A 212 -33.11 20.44 3.95
CA GLU A 212 -33.84 19.39 4.67
C GLU A 212 -32.92 18.57 5.57
N LEU A 213 -31.76 18.10 5.05
CA LEU A 213 -30.82 17.30 5.79
C LEU A 213 -30.00 18.10 6.81
N ALA A 214 -29.84 19.41 6.64
CA ALA A 214 -29.11 20.27 7.58
C ALA A 214 -29.73 20.28 8.98
N THR A 215 -31.01 19.99 9.10
CA THR A 215 -31.72 19.87 10.38
C THR A 215 -31.23 18.62 11.16
N TYR A 216 -30.90 17.54 10.44
CA TYR A 216 -30.50 16.25 11.04
C TYR A 216 -28.97 16.10 11.07
N LEU A 217 -28.25 16.77 10.16
CA LEU A 217 -26.81 16.71 9.99
C LEU A 217 -26.20 18.11 10.18
N PRO A 218 -25.98 18.54 11.42
CA PRO A 218 -25.62 19.96 11.73
C PRO A 218 -24.26 20.39 11.18
N LYS A 219 -23.39 19.45 10.85
CA LYS A 219 -22.07 19.75 10.30
C LYS A 219 -22.12 19.74 8.76
N LYS A 220 -21.69 20.84 8.13
CA LYS A 220 -21.63 20.98 6.65
C LYS A 220 -20.87 19.84 5.95
N ALA A 221 -19.78 19.37 6.55
CA ALA A 221 -19.00 18.27 5.98
C ALA A 221 -19.74 16.93 6.04
N MET A 222 -20.47 16.66 7.13
CA MET A 222 -21.31 15.46 7.25
C MET A 222 -22.40 15.44 6.19
N LEU A 223 -23.06 16.59 6.01
CA LEU A 223 -24.11 16.76 5.01
C LEU A 223 -23.54 16.61 3.58
N LYS A 224 -22.42 17.28 3.29
CA LYS A 224 -21.72 17.18 2.02
C LYS A 224 -21.29 15.72 1.72
N ASN A 225 -20.80 15.02 2.73
CA ASN A 225 -20.38 13.63 2.59
C ASN A 225 -21.57 12.66 2.45
N ALA A 226 -22.64 12.87 3.20
CA ALA A 226 -23.87 12.10 3.05
C ALA A 226 -24.49 12.23 1.65
N LEU A 227 -24.51 13.45 1.09
CA LEU A 227 -24.99 13.71 -0.27
C LEU A 227 -24.05 13.19 -1.36
N ARG A 228 -22.79 13.01 -1.05
CA ARG A 228 -21.73 12.53 -1.94
C ARG A 228 -21.47 11.04 -1.84
N ILE A 229 -22.15 10.30 -0.96
CA ILE A 229 -22.06 8.84 -0.95
C ILE A 229 -22.40 8.37 -2.37
N PRO A 230 -21.44 7.65 -3.03
CA PRO A 230 -21.55 7.38 -4.45
C PRO A 230 -22.80 6.60 -4.79
N GLY A 231 -23.39 7.02 -5.81
CA GLY A 231 -24.16 6.22 -6.75
C GLY A 231 -25.20 5.38 -6.17
N ASN A 232 -25.59 5.53 -4.97
CA ASN A 232 -26.84 4.91 -4.85
C ASN A 232 -27.25 4.32 -3.54
N HIS A 233 -26.42 3.76 -2.72
CA HIS A 233 -27.04 3.04 -1.61
C HIS A 233 -26.20 3.16 -0.34
N VAL A 234 -26.80 3.80 0.67
CA VAL A 234 -26.40 3.57 2.05
C VAL A 234 -26.61 2.11 2.32
N ILE A 235 -25.56 1.31 2.33
CA ILE A 235 -25.62 -0.13 2.58
C ILE A 235 -25.38 -0.35 4.06
N PHE A 236 -26.41 -0.82 4.76
CA PHE A 236 -26.29 -1.27 6.15
C PHE A 236 -25.89 -2.74 6.17
N ARG A 237 -24.90 -3.07 6.95
CA ARG A 237 -24.51 -4.46 7.24
C ARG A 237 -25.07 -4.89 8.56
N VAL A 238 -25.80 -5.99 8.57
CA VAL A 238 -26.43 -6.54 9.77
C VAL A 238 -25.94 -7.97 10.00
N GLY A 239 -25.30 -8.20 11.13
CA GLY A 239 -24.93 -9.53 11.59
C GLY A 239 -26.15 -10.24 12.19
N LEU A 240 -26.53 -11.38 11.66
CA LEU A 240 -27.67 -12.16 12.10
C LEU A 240 -27.18 -13.49 12.69
N CYS A 241 -27.51 -13.75 13.94
CA CYS A 241 -27.26 -15.04 14.56
C CYS A 241 -28.49 -15.92 14.41
N VAL A 242 -28.35 -17.00 13.65
CA VAL A 242 -29.46 -17.89 13.27
C VAL A 242 -29.12 -19.34 13.56
N PRO A 243 -30.14 -20.25 13.67
CA PRO A 243 -29.88 -21.69 13.78
C PRO A 243 -29.16 -22.24 12.54
N SER A 244 -28.21 -23.15 12.72
CA SER A 244 -27.44 -23.76 11.61
C SER A 244 -28.27 -24.62 10.64
N THR A 245 -29.48 -25.02 11.04
CA THR A 245 -30.46 -25.70 10.21
C THR A 245 -31.07 -24.82 9.11
N CYS A 246 -30.94 -23.50 9.25
CA CYS A 246 -31.38 -22.53 8.23
C CYS A 246 -30.35 -22.40 7.12
N SER A 247 -30.76 -22.60 5.88
CA SER A 247 -29.93 -22.33 4.71
C SER A 247 -29.74 -20.83 4.51
N LYS A 248 -28.73 -20.43 3.72
CA LYS A 248 -28.53 -19.03 3.33
C LYS A 248 -29.77 -18.47 2.64
N ASP A 249 -30.39 -19.26 1.76
CA ASP A 249 -31.56 -18.84 1.01
C ASP A 249 -32.80 -18.66 1.89
N ASP A 250 -32.97 -19.46 2.95
CA ASP A 250 -34.04 -19.27 3.92
C ASP A 250 -33.90 -17.91 4.62
N ILE A 251 -32.69 -17.61 5.08
CA ILE A 251 -32.39 -16.34 5.78
C ILE A 251 -32.58 -15.17 4.82
N GLU A 252 -32.13 -15.30 3.57
CA GLU A 252 -32.28 -14.24 2.59
C GLU A 252 -33.74 -13.94 2.28
N ARG A 253 -34.57 -14.98 2.13
CA ARG A 253 -36.03 -14.82 1.96
C ARG A 253 -36.70 -14.15 3.15
N MET A 254 -36.32 -14.55 4.35
CA MET A 254 -36.84 -13.94 5.60
C MET A 254 -36.45 -12.47 5.71
N VAL A 255 -35.20 -12.14 5.46
CA VAL A 255 -34.71 -10.75 5.50
C VAL A 255 -35.40 -9.91 4.43
N LYS A 256 -35.48 -10.40 3.19
CA LYS A 256 -36.19 -9.71 2.09
C LYS A 256 -37.64 -9.44 2.43
N TYR A 257 -38.34 -10.39 3.04
CA TYR A 257 -39.72 -10.22 3.48
C TYR A 257 -39.83 -9.11 4.54
N THR A 258 -38.93 -9.13 5.51
CA THR A 258 -38.95 -8.17 6.63
C THR A 258 -38.68 -6.74 6.14
N VAL A 259 -37.70 -6.54 5.26
CA VAL A 259 -37.32 -5.20 4.79
C VAL A 259 -38.21 -4.69 3.64
N LYS A 260 -39.00 -5.57 3.02
CA LYS A 260 -39.93 -5.18 1.93
C LYS A 260 -40.91 -4.11 2.40
N GLN A 261 -41.38 -4.19 3.65
CA GLN A 261 -42.29 -3.25 4.24
C GLN A 261 -41.67 -1.85 4.46
N MET A 262 -40.34 -1.78 4.52
CA MET A 262 -39.59 -0.55 4.69
C MET A 262 -39.08 0.02 3.36
N ASP A 263 -39.53 -0.52 2.23
CA ASP A 263 -39.04 -0.21 0.87
C ASP A 263 -37.50 -0.31 0.71
N MET A 264 -36.94 -1.35 1.35
CA MET A 264 -35.52 -1.65 1.28
C MET A 264 -35.25 -2.90 0.46
N LYS A 265 -34.03 -3.01 -0.07
CA LYS A 265 -33.47 -4.24 -0.68
C LYS A 265 -32.60 -4.92 0.34
N ALA A 266 -32.55 -6.24 0.32
CA ALA A 266 -31.63 -7.00 1.14
C ALA A 266 -31.01 -8.16 0.36
N GLU A 267 -29.77 -8.47 0.71
CA GLU A 267 -29.02 -9.61 0.21
C GLU A 267 -28.23 -10.21 1.37
N VAL A 268 -28.21 -11.52 1.49
CA VAL A 268 -27.36 -12.22 2.47
C VAL A 268 -26.07 -12.62 1.76
N THR A 269 -24.96 -12.02 2.16
CA THR A 269 -23.67 -12.24 1.51
C THR A 269 -23.07 -13.58 1.89
N GLU A 270 -23.05 -13.91 3.18
CA GLU A 270 -22.44 -15.14 3.68
C GLU A 270 -23.06 -15.57 5.01
N CYS A 271 -22.98 -16.88 5.28
CA CYS A 271 -23.32 -17.49 6.55
C CYS A 271 -22.15 -18.35 7.04
N LEU A 272 -21.55 -17.96 8.15
CA LEU A 272 -20.41 -18.63 8.77
C LEU A 272 -20.86 -19.53 9.91
N GLN A 273 -20.23 -20.68 10.03
CA GLN A 273 -20.44 -21.63 11.12
C GLN A 273 -19.07 -22.13 11.57
N ARG A 274 -18.93 -22.41 12.86
CA ARG A 274 -17.70 -23.02 13.37
C ARG A 274 -17.67 -24.48 12.96
N ASP A 275 -16.98 -24.77 11.85
CA ASP A 275 -16.74 -26.13 11.39
C ASP A 275 -15.50 -26.66 12.09
N GLU A 276 -15.65 -27.69 12.93
CA GLU A 276 -14.54 -28.32 13.65
C GLU A 276 -13.57 -29.05 12.71
N ASN A 277 -13.99 -29.42 11.50
CA ASN A 277 -13.23 -30.25 10.54
C ASN A 277 -13.24 -29.70 9.11
N LYS A 278 -13.02 -28.41 8.90
CA LYS A 278 -12.89 -27.90 7.53
C LYS A 278 -11.62 -28.43 6.86
N PRO A 279 -11.72 -29.27 5.80
CA PRO A 279 -10.53 -29.85 5.16
C PRO A 279 -9.72 -28.70 4.49
N LEU A 280 -8.40 -28.83 4.60
CA LEU A 280 -7.49 -27.91 3.91
C LEU A 280 -7.62 -28.07 2.39
N SER A 281 -7.64 -26.98 1.67
CA SER A 281 -7.60 -26.98 0.21
C SER A 281 -6.23 -27.46 -0.30
N VAL A 282 -6.19 -27.96 -1.55
CA VAL A 282 -4.94 -28.42 -2.20
C VAL A 282 -3.90 -27.28 -2.24
N ILE A 283 -4.33 -26.04 -2.47
CA ILE A 283 -3.44 -24.87 -2.48
C ILE A 283 -2.84 -24.65 -1.09
N GLN A 284 -3.65 -24.73 -0.02
CA GLN A 284 -3.19 -24.56 1.36
C GLN A 284 -2.18 -25.65 1.75
N ILE A 285 -2.47 -26.91 1.43
CA ILE A 285 -1.54 -28.03 1.68
C ILE A 285 -0.23 -27.80 0.93
N THR A 286 -0.29 -27.38 -0.33
CA THR A 286 0.88 -27.10 -1.16
C THR A 286 1.74 -25.98 -0.54
N VAL A 287 1.12 -24.89 -0.14
CA VAL A 287 1.82 -23.76 0.47
C VAL A 287 2.45 -24.16 1.81
N ILE A 288 1.72 -24.87 2.68
CA ILE A 288 2.24 -25.36 3.97
C ILE A 288 3.45 -26.29 3.72
N THR A 289 3.35 -27.20 2.75
CA THR A 289 4.44 -28.14 2.42
C THR A 289 5.67 -27.39 1.91
N LEU A 290 5.49 -26.38 1.05
CA LEU A 290 6.61 -25.56 0.56
C LEU A 290 7.26 -24.75 1.69
N LEU A 291 6.47 -24.13 2.57
CA LEU A 291 6.99 -23.39 3.72
C LEU A 291 7.74 -24.32 4.70
N ALA A 292 7.22 -25.52 4.96
CA ALA A 292 7.89 -26.52 5.78
C ALA A 292 9.21 -26.98 5.14
N ALA A 293 9.25 -27.19 3.84
CA ALA A 293 10.46 -27.52 3.10
C ALA A 293 11.51 -26.40 3.18
N PHE A 294 11.12 -25.14 3.00
CA PHE A 294 12.04 -24.00 3.14
C PHE A 294 12.55 -23.84 4.58
N LEU A 295 11.70 -24.03 5.57
CA LEU A 295 12.10 -24.00 6.97
C LEU A 295 13.10 -25.13 7.29
N SER A 296 12.84 -26.33 6.80
CA SER A 296 13.74 -27.48 6.97
C SER A 296 15.12 -27.23 6.32
N LEU A 297 15.14 -26.72 5.07
CA LEU A 297 16.38 -26.30 4.40
C LEU A 297 17.12 -25.21 5.18
N THR A 298 16.40 -24.29 5.78
CA THR A 298 16.97 -23.21 6.60
C THR A 298 17.61 -23.78 7.87
N ILE A 299 16.94 -24.71 8.55
CA ILE A 299 17.47 -25.38 9.75
C ILE A 299 18.71 -26.16 9.40
N ILE A 300 18.65 -27.05 8.39
CA ILE A 300 19.77 -27.89 7.96
C ILE A 300 20.95 -27.01 7.50
N GLY A 301 20.69 -25.99 6.69
CA GLY A 301 21.71 -25.05 6.21
C GLY A 301 22.37 -24.26 7.35
N THR A 302 21.60 -23.89 8.37
CA THR A 302 22.09 -23.14 9.53
C THR A 302 22.96 -24.00 10.41
N VAL A 303 22.51 -25.22 10.74
CA VAL A 303 23.30 -26.19 11.54
C VAL A 303 24.60 -26.52 10.82
N THR A 304 24.53 -26.78 9.52
CA THR A 304 25.74 -27.08 8.70
C THR A 304 26.71 -25.89 8.70
N ASP A 305 26.23 -24.67 8.55
CA ASP A 305 27.06 -23.43 8.54
C ASP A 305 27.76 -23.21 9.89
N ILE A 306 27.02 -23.38 11.00
CA ILE A 306 27.58 -23.26 12.36
C ILE A 306 28.64 -24.33 12.60
N THR A 307 28.34 -25.61 12.30
CA THR A 307 29.28 -26.72 12.49
C THR A 307 30.56 -26.54 11.66
N ILE A 308 30.46 -26.06 10.42
CA ILE A 308 31.65 -25.79 9.60
C ILE A 308 32.46 -24.65 10.23
N LYS A 309 31.82 -23.60 10.75
CA LYS A 309 32.53 -22.47 11.36
C LYS A 309 33.20 -22.83 12.67
N GLU A 310 32.56 -23.67 13.50
CA GLU A 310 33.14 -24.14 14.77
C GLU A 310 34.34 -25.08 14.55
N ARG A 311 34.27 -25.97 13.55
CA ARG A 311 35.38 -26.88 13.21
C ARG A 311 36.53 -26.19 12.48
N ARG A 312 36.36 -24.95 12.04
CA ARG A 312 37.40 -24.20 11.34
C ARG A 312 38.48 -23.73 12.29
N HIS A 313 39.70 -24.22 12.12
CA HIS A 313 40.88 -23.71 12.82
C HIS A 313 41.10 -22.23 12.47
N PRO A 314 41.45 -21.36 13.44
CA PRO A 314 41.63 -19.92 13.20
C PRO A 314 42.65 -19.54 12.11
N LYS A 315 43.59 -20.46 11.78
CA LYS A 315 44.66 -20.27 10.78
C LYS A 315 44.32 -20.82 9.38
N ALA A 316 43.14 -21.45 9.18
CA ALA A 316 42.81 -22.01 7.88
C ALA A 316 42.42 -20.89 6.89
N PRO A 317 42.87 -20.97 5.60
CA PRO A 317 42.53 -19.96 4.63
C PRO A 317 41.04 -19.84 4.43
N ALA A 318 40.55 -18.58 4.30
CA ALA A 318 39.11 -18.25 4.18
C ALA A 318 38.43 -18.79 2.91
N SER A 319 39.21 -19.38 1.99
CA SER A 319 38.81 -19.78 0.65
C SER A 319 38.88 -21.30 0.41
N GLU A 320 38.32 -22.11 1.30
CA GLU A 320 38.06 -23.49 0.93
C GLU A 320 36.86 -23.55 -0.01
N LYS A 321 37.07 -23.95 -1.26
CA LYS A 321 35.96 -24.11 -2.24
C LYS A 321 35.15 -25.35 -1.88
N HIS A 322 33.98 -25.11 -1.30
CA HIS A 322 33.01 -26.17 -1.06
C HIS A 322 32.41 -26.66 -2.39
N GLY A 323 32.00 -27.91 -2.44
CA GLY A 323 31.25 -28.46 -3.58
C GLY A 323 29.95 -27.65 -3.81
N ARG A 324 29.54 -27.56 -5.06
CA ARG A 324 28.33 -26.80 -5.43
C ARG A 324 27.06 -27.09 -4.61
N PRO A 325 26.71 -28.35 -4.27
CA PRO A 325 25.53 -28.63 -3.47
C PRO A 325 25.65 -28.08 -2.05
N LEU A 326 26.81 -28.14 -1.43
CA LEU A 326 27.05 -27.56 -0.11
C LEU A 326 27.00 -26.04 -0.16
N GLU A 327 27.56 -25.41 -1.21
CA GLU A 327 27.46 -23.94 -1.42
C GLU A 327 26.00 -23.52 -1.56
N ALA A 328 25.16 -24.29 -2.27
CA ALA A 328 23.73 -24.04 -2.40
C ALA A 328 23.00 -24.16 -1.05
N LEU A 329 23.29 -25.22 -0.26
CA LEU A 329 22.71 -25.41 1.07
C LEU A 329 23.08 -24.27 2.01
N LEU A 330 24.33 -23.82 2.01
CA LEU A 330 24.79 -22.69 2.81
C LEU A 330 24.14 -21.34 2.46
N CYS A 331 23.52 -21.23 1.28
CA CYS A 331 22.71 -20.06 0.95
C CYS A 331 21.49 -19.93 1.87
N PHE A 332 20.96 -21.04 2.40
CA PHE A 332 19.81 -21.08 3.30
C PHE A 332 20.16 -20.90 4.78
N SER A 333 21.43 -20.72 5.14
CA SER A 333 21.82 -20.47 6.54
C SER A 333 21.22 -19.17 7.07
N ALA A 334 20.29 -19.27 8.03
CA ALA A 334 19.69 -18.10 8.69
C ALA A 334 20.74 -17.28 9.45
N TYR A 335 21.71 -17.97 10.10
CA TYR A 335 22.80 -17.30 10.81
C TYR A 335 23.64 -16.38 9.90
N SER A 336 24.09 -16.92 8.76
CA SER A 336 24.88 -16.14 7.80
C SER A 336 24.06 -15.05 7.10
N ASN A 337 22.77 -15.28 6.86
CA ASN A 337 21.87 -14.31 6.22
C ASN A 337 21.53 -13.16 7.18
N ALA A 338 21.19 -13.47 8.44
CA ALA A 338 20.94 -12.45 9.47
C ALA A 338 22.20 -11.61 9.75
N ARG A 339 23.37 -12.27 9.93
CA ARG A 339 24.63 -11.55 10.10
C ARG A 339 24.93 -10.59 8.94
N LYS A 340 24.61 -10.99 7.71
CA LYS A 340 24.80 -10.14 6.53
C LYS A 340 23.82 -8.99 6.47
N LEU A 341 22.57 -9.19 6.90
CA LEU A 341 21.55 -8.12 6.98
C LEU A 341 21.99 -7.02 7.95
N PHE A 342 22.47 -7.41 9.14
CA PHE A 342 22.86 -6.46 10.18
C PHE A 342 24.32 -6.00 10.10
N ALA A 343 25.08 -6.50 9.11
CA ALA A 343 26.47 -6.05 8.92
C ALA A 343 26.50 -4.60 8.44
N PRO A 344 27.39 -3.76 8.98
CA PRO A 344 27.59 -2.42 8.42
C PRO A 344 28.11 -2.51 6.97
N GLU A 345 27.65 -1.59 6.13
CA GLU A 345 28.13 -1.52 4.76
C GLU A 345 29.37 -0.62 4.68
N ASP A 346 30.54 -1.24 4.64
CA ASP A 346 31.84 -0.56 4.63
C ASP A 346 32.37 -0.24 3.22
N LYS A 347 31.56 -0.41 2.18
CA LYS A 347 31.99 -0.11 0.82
C LYS A 347 32.13 1.39 0.62
N PRO A 348 33.32 1.88 0.13
CA PRO A 348 33.54 3.32 -0.08
C PRO A 348 32.61 3.93 -1.14
N ASP A 349 32.08 3.08 -2.03
CA ASP A 349 31.22 3.49 -3.15
C ASP A 349 29.73 3.30 -2.87
N SER A 350 29.31 3.02 -1.63
CA SER A 350 27.89 2.81 -1.32
C SER A 350 27.13 4.13 -1.25
N LEU A 351 25.95 4.14 -1.84
CA LEU A 351 25.00 5.25 -1.77
C LEU A 351 24.18 5.13 -0.48
N ARG A 352 24.82 5.36 0.69
CA ARG A 352 24.22 5.07 2.02
C ARG A 352 22.91 5.80 2.28
N ALA A 353 22.81 7.07 1.88
CA ALA A 353 21.60 7.87 2.06
C ALA A 353 20.35 7.24 1.41
N LEU A 354 20.51 6.44 0.33
CA LEU A 354 19.39 5.76 -0.30
C LEU A 354 18.72 4.72 0.62
N HIS A 355 19.44 4.14 1.58
CA HIS A 355 18.83 3.22 2.54
C HIS A 355 17.86 3.95 3.49
N GLY A 356 18.24 5.15 3.94
CA GLY A 356 17.36 6.00 4.72
C GLY A 356 16.13 6.43 3.93
N ILE A 357 16.30 6.88 2.68
CA ILE A 357 15.18 7.28 1.82
C ILE A 357 14.22 6.10 1.60
N ARG A 358 14.72 4.89 1.31
CA ARG A 358 13.87 3.68 1.15
C ARG A 358 13.08 3.37 2.39
N PHE A 359 13.73 3.39 3.54
CA PHE A 359 13.08 3.08 4.82
C PHE A 359 11.98 4.09 5.15
N LEU A 360 12.29 5.39 5.05
CA LEU A 360 11.31 6.45 5.32
C LEU A 360 10.15 6.42 4.32
N SER A 361 10.42 6.19 3.04
CA SER A 361 9.37 6.03 2.03
C SER A 361 8.49 4.81 2.32
N MET A 362 9.08 3.67 2.75
CA MET A 362 8.28 2.49 3.11
C MET A 362 7.43 2.72 4.36
N THR A 363 7.98 3.38 5.38
CA THR A 363 7.24 3.78 6.58
C THR A 363 6.04 4.67 6.22
N TRP A 364 6.24 5.62 5.31
CA TRP A 364 5.18 6.51 4.83
C TRP A 364 4.09 5.77 4.05
N ILE A 365 4.45 4.76 3.25
CA ILE A 365 3.47 3.88 2.57
C ILE A 365 2.63 3.11 3.59
N ILE A 366 3.26 2.48 4.60
CA ILE A 366 2.53 1.73 5.63
C ILE A 366 1.59 2.67 6.40
N PHE A 367 2.05 3.89 6.69
CA PHE A 367 1.26 4.91 7.36
C PHE A 367 0.01 5.27 6.55
N GLY A 368 0.18 5.64 5.27
CA GLY A 368 -0.95 5.96 4.39
C GLY A 368 -1.91 4.78 4.19
N HIS A 369 -1.40 3.57 4.01
CA HIS A 369 -2.25 2.39 3.87
C HIS A 369 -2.99 2.03 5.17
N SER A 370 -2.46 2.36 6.35
CA SER A 370 -3.20 2.20 7.61
C SER A 370 -4.43 3.11 7.70
N TYR A 371 -4.45 4.22 6.94
CA TYR A 371 -5.61 5.10 6.82
C TYR A 371 -6.59 4.66 5.74
N PHE A 372 -6.11 4.32 4.53
CA PHE A 372 -6.93 4.28 3.32
C PHE A 372 -7.14 2.90 2.70
N PHE A 373 -6.45 1.85 3.15
CA PHE A 373 -6.48 0.57 2.45
C PHE A 373 -7.83 -0.17 2.51
N ILE A 374 -8.68 0.11 3.51
CA ILE A 374 -9.90 -0.66 3.81
C ILE A 374 -11.15 0.19 4.03
N GLU A 375 -11.12 1.47 3.68
CA GLU A 375 -12.25 2.38 3.92
C GLU A 375 -13.56 1.94 3.29
N HIS A 376 -13.50 1.22 2.17
CA HIS A 376 -14.66 0.78 1.42
C HIS A 376 -15.49 -0.32 2.10
N VAL A 377 -14.96 -1.01 3.11
CA VAL A 377 -15.67 -2.12 3.78
C VAL A 377 -16.49 -1.65 4.99
N GLN A 378 -16.29 -0.42 5.42
CA GLN A 378 -17.05 0.21 6.51
C GLN A 378 -17.01 -0.47 7.89
N PRO A 379 -15.85 -0.99 8.37
CA PRO A 379 -15.74 -1.49 9.73
C PRO A 379 -15.61 -0.36 10.77
N PHE A 380 -16.10 0.84 10.43
CA PHE A 380 -15.87 2.05 11.21
C PHE A 380 -17.15 2.62 11.81
N ARG A 381 -17.02 3.14 13.04
CA ARG A 381 -17.99 4.00 13.69
C ARG A 381 -17.59 5.45 13.47
N GLY A 382 -18.54 6.33 13.15
CA GLY A 382 -18.26 7.77 12.99
C GLY A 382 -17.47 8.11 11.72
N LEU A 383 -17.69 7.40 10.61
CA LEU A 383 -16.95 7.60 9.36
C LEU A 383 -17.00 9.05 8.85
N PHE A 384 -18.17 9.71 8.97
CA PHE A 384 -18.32 11.08 8.48
C PHE A 384 -17.52 12.10 9.30
N ASN A 385 -17.40 11.89 10.62
CA ASN A 385 -16.56 12.75 11.46
C ASN A 385 -15.08 12.63 11.09
N GLY A 386 -14.63 11.42 10.78
CA GLY A 386 -13.27 11.18 10.31
C GLY A 386 -12.97 11.94 9.02
N HIS A 387 -13.89 11.92 8.08
CA HIS A 387 -13.76 12.64 6.80
C HIS A 387 -13.61 14.15 6.99
N GLU A 388 -14.40 14.76 7.87
CA GLU A 388 -14.29 16.19 8.20
C GLU A 388 -12.91 16.52 8.81
N MET A 389 -12.48 15.70 9.76
CA MET A 389 -11.18 15.88 10.43
C MET A 389 -10.00 15.81 9.45
N TYR A 390 -10.11 15.05 8.37
CA TYR A 390 -9.03 14.92 7.38
C TYR A 390 -9.04 16.03 6.34
N SER A 391 -10.21 16.50 5.91
CA SER A 391 -10.31 17.58 4.91
C SER A 391 -9.82 18.92 5.46
N ASP A 392 -10.04 19.15 6.76
CA ASP A 392 -9.78 20.45 7.38
C ASP A 392 -8.40 20.55 8.03
N ASN A 393 -7.69 19.43 8.19
CA ASN A 393 -6.37 19.41 8.80
C ASN A 393 -5.26 19.63 7.76
N PHE A 394 -4.58 20.77 7.85
CA PHE A 394 -3.44 21.12 6.98
C PHE A 394 -2.32 20.05 7.01
N PHE A 395 -1.97 19.54 8.18
CA PHE A 395 -0.91 18.53 8.30
C PHE A 395 -1.30 17.18 7.72
N PHE A 396 -2.59 16.90 7.60
CA PHE A 396 -3.08 15.68 6.98
C PHE A 396 -2.76 15.56 5.48
N SER A 397 -2.47 16.68 4.81
CA SER A 397 -1.96 16.68 3.43
C SER A 397 -0.67 15.84 3.28
N GLY A 398 0.18 15.82 4.30
CA GLY A 398 1.36 14.94 4.32
C GLY A 398 0.98 13.45 4.35
N VAL A 399 -0.13 13.10 4.99
CA VAL A 399 -0.63 11.70 5.04
C VAL A 399 -1.22 11.30 3.70
N ILE A 400 -2.12 12.10 3.13
CA ILE A 400 -2.77 11.84 1.83
C ILE A 400 -1.73 11.66 0.71
N ASN A 401 -0.67 12.46 0.71
CA ASN A 401 0.39 12.40 -0.30
C ASN A 401 1.38 11.23 -0.14
N PHE A 402 1.08 10.21 0.69
CA PHE A 402 1.92 9.01 0.84
C PHE A 402 2.21 8.30 -0.49
N THR A 403 1.38 8.50 -1.49
CA THR A 403 1.54 7.97 -2.85
C THR A 403 2.84 8.44 -3.52
N LEU A 404 3.37 9.62 -3.15
CA LEU A 404 4.66 10.13 -3.62
C LEU A 404 5.86 9.27 -3.15
N ALA A 405 5.67 8.53 -2.05
CA ALA A 405 6.69 7.57 -1.61
C ALA A 405 6.93 6.46 -2.63
N VAL A 406 5.90 6.06 -3.39
CA VAL A 406 6.03 5.10 -4.51
C VAL A 406 6.88 5.70 -5.63
N ASP A 407 6.69 6.99 -5.96
CA ASP A 407 7.51 7.70 -6.93
C ASP A 407 8.97 7.82 -6.49
N SER A 408 9.22 7.95 -5.18
CA SER A 408 10.58 7.88 -4.61
C SER A 408 11.23 6.52 -4.89
N PHE A 409 10.49 5.41 -4.84
CA PHE A 409 11.01 4.09 -5.21
C PHE A 409 11.27 3.96 -6.71
N PHE A 410 10.42 4.51 -7.59
CA PHE A 410 10.68 4.55 -9.03
C PHE A 410 11.93 5.37 -9.35
N PHE A 411 12.09 6.52 -8.73
CA PHE A 411 13.29 7.35 -8.82
C PHE A 411 14.55 6.59 -8.42
N ILE A 412 14.54 5.91 -7.25
CA ILE A 412 15.66 5.09 -6.78
C ILE A 412 15.94 3.94 -7.75
N SER A 413 14.90 3.32 -8.33
CA SER A 413 15.06 2.24 -9.31
C SER A 413 15.75 2.75 -10.59
N GLY A 414 15.34 3.91 -11.11
CA GLY A 414 15.96 4.57 -12.26
C GLY A 414 17.42 4.96 -12.02
N LEU A 415 17.74 5.50 -10.84
CA LEU A 415 19.11 5.83 -10.43
C LEU A 415 19.98 4.58 -10.39
N LEU A 416 19.50 3.54 -9.70
CA LEU A 416 20.28 2.32 -9.49
C LEU A 416 20.46 1.50 -10.75
N VAL A 417 19.53 1.53 -11.71
CA VAL A 417 19.73 0.79 -12.97
C VAL A 417 20.90 1.34 -13.75
N VAL A 418 21.13 2.64 -13.74
CA VAL A 418 22.33 3.26 -14.36
C VAL A 418 23.55 2.95 -13.51
N TYR A 419 23.51 3.28 -12.23
CA TYR A 419 24.66 3.20 -11.32
C TYR A 419 25.25 1.77 -11.23
N THR A 420 24.39 0.75 -11.09
CA THR A 420 24.86 -0.63 -10.91
C THR A 420 25.34 -1.27 -12.20
N ASN A 421 24.78 -0.89 -13.36
CA ASN A 421 25.13 -1.50 -14.64
C ASN A 421 26.21 -0.74 -15.41
N TRP A 422 26.57 0.48 -14.98
CA TRP A 422 27.55 1.31 -15.66
C TRP A 422 28.91 0.63 -15.77
N LYS A 423 29.36 0.00 -14.70
CA LYS A 423 30.64 -0.75 -14.68
C LYS A 423 30.63 -1.89 -15.69
N GLU A 424 29.54 -2.65 -15.79
CA GLU A 424 29.41 -3.74 -16.76
C GLU A 424 29.41 -3.23 -18.20
N LEU A 425 28.73 -2.11 -18.48
CA LEU A 425 28.72 -1.46 -19.78
C LEU A 425 30.13 -0.97 -20.17
N THR A 426 30.90 -0.41 -19.22
CA THR A 426 32.27 0.04 -19.45
C THR A 426 33.20 -1.14 -19.75
N GLU A 427 33.12 -2.23 -18.99
CA GLU A 427 33.94 -3.42 -19.21
C GLU A 427 33.61 -4.15 -20.52
N SER A 428 32.35 -4.02 -21.00
CA SER A 428 31.86 -4.68 -22.22
C SER A 428 31.81 -3.79 -23.46
N ASN A 429 32.33 -2.54 -23.36
CA ASN A 429 32.27 -1.55 -24.44
C ASN A 429 30.81 -1.33 -24.93
N GLY A 430 29.90 -1.08 -24.01
CA GLY A 430 28.50 -0.76 -24.32
C GLY A 430 27.61 -1.95 -24.66
N ARG A 431 28.07 -3.18 -24.49
CA ARG A 431 27.26 -4.39 -24.71
C ARG A 431 26.63 -4.87 -23.40
N LEU A 432 25.31 -4.95 -23.37
CA LEU A 432 24.55 -5.48 -22.24
C LEU A 432 24.09 -6.91 -22.53
N ASN A 433 24.34 -7.85 -21.60
CA ASN A 433 23.74 -9.17 -21.71
C ASN A 433 22.30 -9.11 -21.19
N VAL A 434 21.36 -8.90 -22.12
CA VAL A 434 19.93 -8.69 -21.85
C VAL A 434 19.31 -9.86 -21.05
N ILE A 435 19.62 -11.11 -21.42
CA ILE A 435 19.05 -12.29 -20.73
C ILE A 435 19.51 -12.32 -19.28
N ARG A 436 20.80 -12.12 -19.02
CA ARG A 436 21.34 -12.07 -17.65
C ARG A 436 20.75 -10.91 -16.85
N PHE A 437 20.59 -9.74 -17.48
CA PHE A 437 20.05 -8.54 -16.89
C PHE A 437 18.59 -8.78 -16.43
N LEU A 438 17.73 -9.27 -17.32
CA LEU A 438 16.31 -9.54 -17.02
C LEU A 438 16.15 -10.69 -16.03
N PHE A 439 16.88 -11.79 -16.22
CA PHE A 439 16.82 -12.94 -15.31
C PHE A 439 17.17 -12.55 -13.87
N ASN A 440 18.22 -11.77 -13.67
CA ASN A 440 18.63 -11.34 -12.33
C ASN A 440 17.54 -10.55 -11.60
N LYS A 441 16.87 -9.64 -12.30
CA LYS A 441 15.78 -8.83 -11.75
C LYS A 441 14.55 -9.70 -11.44
N TYR A 442 14.10 -10.51 -12.41
CA TYR A 442 12.94 -11.37 -12.27
C TYR A 442 13.11 -12.41 -11.16
N TRP A 443 14.27 -13.10 -11.14
CA TRP A 443 14.62 -14.09 -10.11
C TRP A 443 14.59 -13.52 -8.70
N ARG A 444 15.00 -12.28 -8.53
CA ARG A 444 14.99 -11.61 -7.22
C ARG A 444 13.59 -11.27 -6.76
N MET A 445 12.67 -10.95 -7.67
CA MET A 445 11.32 -10.47 -7.33
C MET A 445 10.34 -11.63 -7.09
N MET A 446 10.48 -12.73 -7.84
CA MET A 446 9.49 -13.81 -7.85
C MET A 446 9.33 -14.58 -6.52
N PRO A 447 10.38 -15.05 -5.84
CA PRO A 447 10.19 -15.84 -4.63
C PRO A 447 9.48 -15.08 -3.49
N PRO A 448 9.81 -13.81 -3.17
CA PRO A 448 9.03 -13.02 -2.21
C PRO A 448 7.58 -12.77 -2.64
N LEU A 449 7.31 -12.56 -3.93
CA LEU A 449 5.96 -12.38 -4.45
C LEU A 449 5.14 -13.68 -4.31
N LEU A 450 5.71 -14.82 -4.69
CA LEU A 450 5.07 -16.13 -4.51
C LEU A 450 4.79 -16.45 -3.04
N LEU A 451 5.71 -16.04 -2.15
CA LEU A 451 5.49 -16.15 -0.71
C LEU A 451 4.27 -15.34 -0.27
N SER A 452 4.16 -14.07 -0.68
CA SER A 452 3.02 -13.22 -0.29
C SER A 452 1.69 -13.76 -0.81
N LEU A 453 1.65 -14.26 -2.06
CA LEU A 453 0.48 -14.94 -2.62
C LEU A 453 0.12 -16.22 -1.85
N GLY A 454 1.12 -17.04 -1.52
CA GLY A 454 0.93 -18.26 -0.73
C GLY A 454 0.38 -17.96 0.67
N LEU A 455 0.93 -16.96 1.35
CA LEU A 455 0.46 -16.53 2.67
C LEU A 455 -1.00 -16.04 2.61
N LEU A 456 -1.40 -15.31 1.56
CA LEU A 456 -2.78 -14.89 1.38
C LEU A 456 -3.74 -16.09 1.36
N PHE A 457 -3.41 -17.17 0.62
CA PHE A 457 -4.23 -18.37 0.56
C PHE A 457 -4.25 -19.17 1.88
N LEU A 458 -3.29 -18.93 2.78
CA LEU A 458 -3.28 -19.52 4.12
C LEU A 458 -4.11 -18.73 5.14
N MET A 459 -4.45 -17.47 4.87
CA MET A 459 -5.16 -16.62 5.83
C MET A 459 -6.45 -17.25 6.39
N PRO A 460 -7.30 -17.98 5.59
CA PRO A 460 -8.51 -18.62 6.14
C PRO A 460 -8.27 -19.71 7.19
N VAL A 461 -7.03 -20.22 7.27
CA VAL A 461 -6.64 -21.18 8.32
C VAL A 461 -6.23 -20.46 9.60
N LEU A 462 -5.82 -19.19 9.48
CA LEU A 462 -5.23 -18.40 10.57
C LEU A 462 -6.25 -17.52 11.29
N GLY A 463 -7.43 -17.31 10.71
CA GLY A 463 -8.41 -16.42 11.33
C GLY A 463 -9.79 -16.46 10.69
N ASP A 464 -10.72 -15.80 11.37
CA ASP A 464 -12.11 -15.60 11.01
C ASP A 464 -12.60 -14.24 11.53
N GLY A 465 -13.79 -13.82 11.17
CA GLY A 465 -14.40 -12.58 11.67
C GLY A 465 -15.64 -12.15 10.91
N PRO A 466 -16.40 -11.19 11.46
CA PRO A 466 -17.62 -10.69 10.83
C PRO A 466 -17.37 -9.95 9.50
N PHE A 467 -16.15 -9.42 9.29
CA PHE A 467 -15.73 -8.75 8.06
C PHE A 467 -14.80 -9.61 7.21
N TRP A 468 -14.57 -10.89 7.61
CA TRP A 468 -13.57 -11.75 6.99
C TRP A 468 -13.80 -11.95 5.51
N ASN A 469 -15.02 -12.31 5.12
CA ASN A 469 -15.33 -12.60 3.73
C ASN A 469 -15.35 -11.34 2.85
N ASP A 470 -15.78 -10.23 3.41
CA ASP A 470 -15.83 -8.94 2.69
C ASP A 470 -14.43 -8.40 2.38
N ILE A 471 -13.47 -8.60 3.27
CA ILE A 471 -12.09 -8.10 3.15
C ILE A 471 -11.20 -9.21 2.60
N MET A 472 -10.88 -10.20 3.42
CA MET A 472 -9.92 -11.25 3.08
C MET A 472 -10.46 -12.20 2.02
N GLY A 473 -11.74 -12.60 2.13
CA GLY A 473 -12.39 -13.47 1.15
C GLY A 473 -12.47 -12.84 -0.22
N THR A 474 -12.67 -11.52 -0.31
CA THR A 474 -12.67 -10.80 -1.60
C THR A 474 -11.29 -10.84 -2.24
N GLU A 475 -10.23 -10.56 -1.48
CA GLU A 475 -8.85 -10.64 -1.99
C GLU A 475 -8.49 -12.04 -2.47
N ILE A 476 -8.92 -13.08 -1.74
CA ILE A 476 -8.68 -14.48 -2.12
C ILE A 476 -9.39 -14.80 -3.43
N ARG A 477 -10.68 -14.44 -3.58
CA ARG A 477 -11.44 -14.68 -4.82
C ARG A 477 -10.84 -13.95 -6.02
N LEU A 478 -10.35 -12.71 -5.84
CA LEU A 478 -9.65 -11.96 -6.88
C LEU A 478 -8.35 -12.68 -7.27
N CYS A 479 -7.62 -13.17 -6.28
CA CYS A 479 -6.37 -13.87 -6.53
C CYS A 479 -6.59 -15.26 -7.17
N GLU A 480 -7.64 -15.98 -6.85
CA GLU A 480 -7.99 -17.24 -7.55
C GLU A 480 -8.15 -17.05 -9.06
N LYS A 481 -8.71 -15.91 -9.48
CA LYS A 481 -8.91 -15.58 -10.89
C LYS A 481 -7.66 -15.03 -11.56
N SER A 482 -6.90 -14.16 -10.89
CA SER A 482 -5.92 -13.31 -11.57
C SER A 482 -4.46 -13.41 -11.05
N TRP A 483 -4.12 -14.39 -10.18
CA TRP A 483 -2.77 -14.58 -9.64
C TRP A 483 -1.66 -14.71 -10.72
N TRP A 484 -1.99 -15.30 -11.86
CA TRP A 484 -1.06 -15.49 -12.96
C TRP A 484 -0.57 -14.15 -13.57
N SER A 485 -1.40 -13.12 -13.55
CA SER A 485 -1.04 -11.78 -14.02
C SER A 485 0.07 -11.14 -13.18
N ASN A 486 0.11 -11.47 -11.88
CA ASN A 486 1.18 -11.06 -10.96
C ASN A 486 2.50 -11.74 -11.31
N LEU A 487 2.48 -13.02 -11.71
CA LEU A 487 3.70 -13.72 -12.14
C LEU A 487 4.25 -13.17 -13.46
N LEU A 488 3.38 -12.79 -14.37
CA LEU A 488 3.77 -12.17 -15.65
C LEU A 488 4.13 -10.69 -15.48
N LEU A 489 3.89 -10.09 -14.29
CA LEU A 489 4.12 -8.66 -14.01
C LEU A 489 3.36 -7.73 -14.96
N ILE A 490 2.09 -8.07 -15.22
CA ILE A 490 1.15 -7.33 -16.08
C ILE A 490 -0.17 -6.99 -15.39
N ASN A 491 -0.29 -7.30 -14.09
CA ASN A 491 -1.50 -7.07 -13.31
C ASN A 491 -1.94 -5.58 -13.30
N ASN A 492 -1.02 -4.63 -13.45
CA ASN A 492 -1.31 -3.20 -13.53
C ASN A 492 -2.13 -2.77 -14.77
N PHE A 493 -2.37 -3.66 -15.73
CA PHE A 493 -3.26 -3.39 -16.88
C PHE A 493 -4.72 -3.76 -16.62
N TRP A 494 -5.01 -4.54 -15.57
CA TRP A 494 -6.36 -4.89 -15.13
C TRP A 494 -7.05 -3.72 -14.43
N ASP A 495 -8.36 -3.82 -14.28
CA ASP A 495 -9.12 -2.94 -13.40
C ASP A 495 -8.70 -3.16 -11.94
N SER A 496 -8.66 -2.09 -11.16
CA SER A 496 -8.29 -2.16 -9.73
C SER A 496 -9.20 -3.08 -8.92
N LYS A 497 -10.47 -3.20 -9.32
CA LYS A 497 -11.48 -4.07 -8.70
C LYS A 497 -11.30 -5.57 -9.03
N GLU A 498 -10.45 -5.92 -10.00
CA GLU A 498 -10.19 -7.30 -10.45
C GLU A 498 -8.76 -7.78 -10.17
N MET A 499 -7.93 -6.91 -9.62
CA MET A 499 -6.52 -7.21 -9.38
C MET A 499 -6.33 -8.09 -8.14
N CYS A 500 -5.50 -9.12 -8.26
CA CYS A 500 -4.96 -9.88 -7.12
C CYS A 500 -3.88 -9.06 -6.40
N LEU A 501 -3.98 -8.89 -5.08
CA LEU A 501 -3.07 -8.10 -4.26
C LEU A 501 -2.76 -6.75 -4.93
N VAL A 502 -3.75 -5.87 -4.91
CA VAL A 502 -3.71 -4.59 -5.62
C VAL A 502 -2.39 -3.84 -5.47
N ALA A 503 -1.80 -3.84 -4.27
CA ALA A 503 -0.51 -3.18 -4.02
C ALA A 503 0.62 -3.66 -4.95
N THR A 504 0.55 -4.84 -5.55
CA THR A 504 1.61 -5.40 -6.40
C THR A 504 1.71 -4.76 -7.79
N TRP A 505 0.80 -3.85 -8.17
CA TRP A 505 0.88 -3.07 -9.40
C TRP A 505 2.24 -2.36 -9.59
N TYR A 506 2.82 -1.90 -8.47
CA TYR A 506 4.14 -1.27 -8.48
C TYR A 506 5.25 -2.21 -8.98
N LEU A 507 5.20 -3.50 -8.60
CA LEU A 507 6.16 -4.50 -9.08
C LEU A 507 6.11 -4.62 -10.60
N ALA A 508 4.90 -4.68 -11.16
CA ALA A 508 4.69 -4.77 -12.60
C ALA A 508 5.27 -3.54 -13.30
N CYS A 509 4.90 -2.32 -12.88
CA CYS A 509 5.45 -1.08 -13.43
C CYS A 509 6.99 -1.02 -13.31
N ASN A 510 7.54 -1.38 -12.14
CA ASN A 510 8.99 -1.35 -11.91
C ASN A 510 9.73 -2.33 -12.82
N PHE A 511 9.17 -3.52 -13.07
CA PHE A 511 9.76 -4.47 -14.00
C PHE A 511 9.65 -4.00 -15.46
N GLN A 512 8.52 -3.41 -15.85
CA GLN A 512 8.30 -2.83 -17.19
C GLN A 512 9.30 -1.70 -17.45
N PHE A 513 9.55 -0.82 -16.47
CA PHE A 513 10.60 0.21 -16.58
C PHE A 513 11.99 -0.40 -16.65
N PHE A 514 12.23 -1.50 -15.97
CA PHE A 514 13.50 -2.20 -16.03
C PHE A 514 13.74 -2.80 -17.42
N VAL A 515 12.70 -3.35 -18.07
CA VAL A 515 12.77 -3.78 -19.48
C VAL A 515 13.03 -2.59 -20.39
N LEU A 516 12.28 -1.49 -20.21
CA LEU A 516 12.46 -0.26 -21.00
C LEU A 516 13.87 0.33 -20.84
N SER A 517 14.49 0.17 -19.66
CA SER A 517 15.84 0.70 -19.42
C SER A 517 16.93 0.10 -20.32
N ILE A 518 16.69 -1.05 -20.93
CA ILE A 518 17.62 -1.62 -21.91
C ILE A 518 17.81 -0.66 -23.09
N PHE A 519 16.68 -0.08 -23.56
CA PHE A 519 16.66 0.88 -24.67
C PHE A 519 17.19 2.26 -24.27
N ILE A 520 17.29 2.53 -22.97
CA ILE A 520 17.87 3.77 -22.43
C ILE A 520 19.37 3.59 -22.16
N LEU A 521 19.79 2.50 -21.50
CA LEU A 521 21.17 2.30 -21.06
C LEU A 521 22.17 2.17 -22.22
N ILE A 522 21.80 1.47 -23.27
CA ILE A 522 22.68 1.24 -24.43
C ILE A 522 22.95 2.55 -25.17
N PRO A 523 21.97 3.37 -25.56
CA PRO A 523 22.23 4.70 -26.14
C PRO A 523 22.91 5.66 -25.17
N LEU A 524 22.55 5.61 -23.87
CA LEU A 524 23.11 6.48 -22.84
C LEU A 524 24.64 6.29 -22.69
N TYR A 525 25.12 5.06 -22.88
CA TYR A 525 26.53 4.74 -22.84
C TYR A 525 27.24 5.11 -24.16
N ASN A 526 26.71 4.68 -25.33
CA ASN A 526 27.35 4.81 -26.62
C ASN A 526 27.19 6.23 -27.23
N TRP A 527 26.02 6.83 -27.08
CA TRP A 527 25.64 8.15 -27.60
C TRP A 527 24.91 8.95 -26.50
N PRO A 528 25.64 9.52 -25.52
CA PRO A 528 25.04 10.13 -24.33
C PRO A 528 23.96 11.18 -24.62
N THR A 529 24.15 11.98 -25.66
CA THR A 529 23.16 12.99 -26.09
C THR A 529 21.85 12.34 -26.54
N VAL A 530 21.92 11.25 -27.32
CA VAL A 530 20.75 10.51 -27.78
C VAL A 530 20.04 9.86 -26.60
N GLY A 531 20.79 9.20 -25.69
CA GLY A 531 20.23 8.56 -24.50
C GLY A 531 19.54 9.55 -23.55
N LEU A 532 20.17 10.71 -23.31
CA LEU A 532 19.57 11.77 -22.47
C LEU A 532 18.33 12.38 -23.13
N THR A 533 18.39 12.67 -24.45
CA THR A 533 17.23 13.19 -25.18
C THR A 533 16.07 12.20 -25.18
N ALA A 534 16.32 10.90 -25.41
CA ALA A 534 15.30 9.87 -25.36
C ALA A 534 14.67 9.78 -23.96
N THR A 535 15.49 9.84 -22.90
CA THR A 535 14.99 9.83 -21.51
C THR A 535 14.13 11.06 -21.22
N PHE A 536 14.53 12.24 -21.72
CA PHE A 536 13.75 13.48 -21.57
C PHE A 536 12.41 13.41 -22.32
N LEU A 537 12.42 12.91 -23.56
CA LEU A 537 11.19 12.73 -24.35
C LEU A 537 10.22 11.73 -23.68
N LEU A 538 10.74 10.65 -23.08
CA LEU A 538 9.93 9.70 -22.31
C LEU A 538 9.30 10.35 -21.07
N LEU A 539 10.06 11.17 -20.34
CA LEU A 539 9.54 11.93 -19.20
C LEU A 539 8.42 12.86 -19.65
N LEU A 540 8.66 13.62 -20.71
CA LEU A 540 7.68 14.58 -21.24
C LEU A 540 6.42 13.87 -21.75
N ALA A 541 6.58 12.77 -22.49
CA ALA A 541 5.46 11.96 -23.00
C ALA A 541 4.60 11.41 -21.87
N GLY A 542 5.20 10.84 -20.82
CA GLY A 542 4.46 10.33 -19.66
C GLY A 542 3.70 11.44 -18.95
N SER A 543 4.32 12.60 -18.72
CA SER A 543 3.67 13.76 -18.11
C SER A 543 2.48 14.27 -18.94
N ILE A 544 2.64 14.39 -20.26
CA ILE A 544 1.57 14.81 -21.17
C ILE A 544 0.40 13.81 -21.14
N VAL A 545 0.69 12.52 -21.26
CA VAL A 545 -0.34 11.46 -21.27
C VAL A 545 -1.13 11.49 -19.95
N SER A 546 -0.45 11.61 -18.81
CA SER A 546 -1.12 11.71 -17.49
C SER A 546 -2.02 12.94 -17.41
N GLY A 547 -1.55 14.10 -17.89
CA GLY A 547 -2.36 15.33 -17.91
C GLY A 547 -3.55 15.25 -18.85
N VAL A 548 -3.36 14.71 -20.05
CA VAL A 548 -4.43 14.56 -21.05
C VAL A 548 -5.52 13.60 -20.57
N ILE A 549 -5.16 12.45 -19.99
CA ILE A 549 -6.15 11.51 -19.46
C ILE A 549 -6.93 12.15 -18.30
N THR A 550 -6.24 12.83 -17.39
CA THR A 550 -6.89 13.53 -16.26
C THR A 550 -7.88 14.58 -16.78
N PHE A 551 -7.49 15.36 -17.81
CA PHE A 551 -8.33 16.38 -18.41
C PHE A 551 -9.56 15.81 -19.14
N MET A 552 -9.34 14.78 -19.99
CA MET A 552 -10.39 14.21 -20.84
C MET A 552 -11.43 13.40 -20.05
N SER A 553 -11.02 12.83 -18.92
CA SER A 553 -11.89 12.01 -18.06
C SER A 553 -12.39 12.75 -16.83
N ASP A 554 -12.16 14.05 -16.74
CA ASP A 554 -12.56 14.93 -15.61
C ASP A 554 -12.19 14.34 -14.23
N LEU A 555 -10.97 13.77 -14.15
CA LEU A 555 -10.50 13.11 -12.95
C LEU A 555 -9.85 14.10 -11.97
N PRO A 556 -9.89 13.80 -10.66
CA PRO A 556 -9.18 14.62 -9.68
C PRO A 556 -7.65 14.59 -9.93
N PRO A 557 -6.92 15.62 -9.47
CA PRO A 557 -5.48 15.79 -9.78
C PRO A 557 -4.57 14.72 -9.18
N GLY A 558 -5.06 13.96 -8.22
CA GLY A 558 -4.34 12.90 -7.52
C GLY A 558 -5.26 12.17 -6.55
N LEU A 559 -4.72 11.25 -5.76
CA LEU A 559 -5.44 10.60 -4.66
C LEU A 559 -5.65 11.63 -3.55
N ILE A 560 -6.64 12.49 -3.76
CA ILE A 560 -7.19 13.38 -2.74
C ILE A 560 -8.36 12.66 -2.08
N PHE A 561 -8.74 13.16 -0.91
CA PHE A 561 -9.91 12.65 -0.22
C PHE A 561 -11.18 13.00 -1.03
N TYR A 562 -11.64 12.06 -1.83
CA TYR A 562 -12.80 12.22 -2.71
C TYR A 562 -13.88 11.21 -2.33
N PRO A 563 -15.11 11.66 -2.09
CA PRO A 563 -16.15 10.77 -1.57
C PRO A 563 -16.73 9.82 -2.62
N ASP A 564 -16.55 10.09 -3.92
CA ASP A 564 -17.02 9.20 -4.97
C ASP A 564 -16.03 8.07 -5.23
N LEU A 565 -16.35 6.87 -4.76
CA LEU A 565 -15.53 5.67 -4.90
C LEU A 565 -15.34 5.23 -6.35
N ASP A 566 -16.30 5.49 -7.25
CA ASP A 566 -16.16 5.14 -8.65
C ASP A 566 -15.17 6.07 -9.34
N THR A 567 -15.20 7.37 -9.05
CA THR A 567 -14.20 8.32 -9.53
C THR A 567 -12.80 7.98 -8.98
N VAL A 568 -12.70 7.63 -7.70
CA VAL A 568 -11.41 7.18 -7.12
C VAL A 568 -10.94 5.88 -7.78
N SER A 569 -11.82 4.91 -7.99
CA SER A 569 -11.50 3.66 -8.68
C SER A 569 -11.04 3.91 -10.12
N ASN A 570 -11.69 4.80 -10.85
CA ASN A 570 -11.30 5.20 -12.20
C ASN A 570 -9.94 5.90 -12.22
N LEU A 571 -9.70 6.84 -11.28
CA LEU A 571 -8.40 7.48 -11.12
C LEU A 571 -7.29 6.44 -10.85
N VAL A 572 -7.55 5.49 -9.95
CA VAL A 572 -6.60 4.43 -9.61
C VAL A 572 -6.34 3.54 -10.81
N THR A 573 -7.39 3.10 -11.50
CA THR A 573 -7.31 2.18 -12.64
C THR A 573 -6.67 2.82 -13.86
N TYR A 574 -7.09 4.03 -14.25
CA TYR A 574 -6.67 4.64 -15.52
C TYR A 574 -5.44 5.54 -15.38
N VAL A 575 -5.13 6.05 -14.19
CA VAL A 575 -4.00 6.95 -14.00
C VAL A 575 -2.97 6.35 -13.06
N TYR A 576 -3.37 6.05 -11.81
CA TYR A 576 -2.39 5.75 -10.76
C TYR A 576 -1.62 4.43 -10.98
N HIS A 577 -2.28 3.34 -11.41
CA HIS A 577 -1.62 2.04 -11.63
C HIS A 577 -0.89 1.95 -12.98
N LYS A 578 -0.95 2.98 -13.82
CA LYS A 578 -0.40 2.90 -15.18
C LYS A 578 1.03 3.40 -15.25
N PRO A 579 1.88 2.75 -16.06
CA PRO A 579 3.29 3.08 -16.14
C PRO A 579 3.56 4.50 -16.66
N TYR A 580 2.74 5.04 -17.55
CA TYR A 580 2.93 6.40 -18.10
C TYR A 580 2.89 7.48 -17.01
N ASN A 581 2.15 7.25 -15.91
CA ASN A 581 2.06 8.20 -14.81
C ASN A 581 3.35 8.30 -13.96
N HIS A 582 4.17 7.24 -13.93
CA HIS A 582 5.35 7.12 -13.08
C HIS A 582 6.68 7.13 -13.85
N ILE A 583 6.63 7.04 -15.18
CA ILE A 583 7.85 6.99 -16.00
C ILE A 583 8.71 8.26 -15.83
N GLY A 584 8.07 9.42 -15.60
CA GLY A 584 8.77 10.67 -15.32
C GLY A 584 9.66 10.57 -14.09
N SER A 585 9.15 10.00 -13.00
CA SER A 585 9.88 9.75 -11.74
C SER A 585 11.08 8.83 -11.96
N TYR A 586 10.90 7.77 -12.75
CA TYR A 586 11.97 6.86 -13.13
C TYR A 586 13.05 7.55 -13.97
N CYS A 587 12.66 8.36 -14.95
CA CYS A 587 13.57 9.09 -15.82
C CYS A 587 14.43 10.12 -15.04
N VAL A 588 13.86 10.82 -14.04
CA VAL A 588 14.64 11.70 -13.15
C VAL A 588 15.72 10.90 -12.43
N GLY A 589 15.40 9.68 -11.98
CA GLY A 589 16.38 8.76 -11.40
C GLY A 589 17.49 8.37 -12.38
N VAL A 590 17.17 8.07 -13.63
CA VAL A 590 18.14 7.77 -14.71
C VAL A 590 19.08 8.96 -14.96
N PHE A 591 18.54 10.18 -15.03
CA PHE A 591 19.34 11.39 -15.18
C PHE A 591 20.33 11.56 -14.03
N LEU A 592 19.85 11.43 -12.79
CA LEU A 592 20.75 11.54 -11.63
C LEU A 592 21.78 10.42 -11.60
N GLY A 593 21.39 9.18 -11.92
CA GLY A 593 22.32 8.06 -12.02
C GLY A 593 23.46 8.32 -13.01
N TYR A 594 23.14 8.91 -14.17
CA TYR A 594 24.15 9.31 -15.16
C TYR A 594 25.07 10.42 -14.64
N VAL A 595 24.52 11.44 -14.00
CA VAL A 595 25.30 12.54 -13.40
C VAL A 595 26.27 12.00 -12.34
N ILE A 596 25.83 11.15 -11.43
CA ILE A 596 26.65 10.58 -10.36
C ILE A 596 27.81 9.75 -10.95
N VAL A 597 27.55 8.93 -11.97
CA VAL A 597 28.59 8.09 -12.56
C VAL A 597 29.64 8.91 -13.31
N ARG A 598 29.25 10.02 -13.92
CA ARG A 598 30.13 10.87 -14.68
C ARG A 598 30.83 11.95 -13.88
N HIS A 599 30.20 12.44 -12.83
CA HIS A 599 30.55 13.67 -12.14
C HIS A 599 30.49 13.56 -10.61
N ARG A 600 30.96 12.45 -10.05
CA ARG A 600 30.90 12.18 -8.60
C ARG A 600 31.68 13.21 -7.76
N ASP A 601 32.77 13.71 -8.25
CA ASP A 601 33.70 14.58 -7.52
C ASP A 601 33.48 16.08 -7.75
N ILE A 602 32.25 16.47 -8.13
CA ILE A 602 31.94 17.89 -8.36
C ILE A 602 31.93 18.63 -7.03
N LYS A 603 32.81 19.64 -6.93
CA LYS A 603 32.80 20.61 -5.85
C LYS A 603 31.76 21.68 -6.16
N LEU A 604 30.67 21.68 -5.37
CA LEU A 604 29.61 22.67 -5.48
C LEU A 604 30.02 23.98 -4.83
N LYS A 605 29.78 25.11 -5.52
CA LYS A 605 29.94 26.43 -4.94
C LYS A 605 28.89 26.64 -3.82
N PRO A 606 29.21 27.39 -2.73
CA PRO A 606 28.27 27.62 -1.65
C PRO A 606 26.93 28.20 -2.12
N LEU A 607 26.94 29.15 -3.03
CA LEU A 607 25.71 29.73 -3.60
C LEU A 607 24.84 28.69 -4.29
N THR A 608 25.45 27.78 -5.10
CA THR A 608 24.72 26.69 -5.76
C THR A 608 24.10 25.74 -4.74
N GLN A 609 24.79 25.48 -3.63
CA GLN A 609 24.24 24.64 -2.54
C GLN A 609 23.02 25.30 -1.91
N VAL A 610 23.11 26.58 -1.56
CA VAL A 610 21.99 27.33 -0.95
C VAL A 610 20.78 27.34 -1.90
N ILE A 611 20.98 27.74 -3.16
CA ILE A 611 19.90 27.76 -4.15
C ILE A 611 19.29 26.36 -4.33
N GLY A 612 20.12 25.32 -4.46
CA GLY A 612 19.63 23.96 -4.62
C GLY A 612 18.82 23.46 -3.41
N TRP A 613 19.27 23.75 -2.18
CA TRP A 613 18.52 23.36 -0.97
C TRP A 613 17.20 24.15 -0.84
N CYS A 614 17.23 25.47 -1.06
CA CYS A 614 16.01 26.29 -1.00
C CYS A 614 14.99 25.85 -2.05
N THR A 615 15.44 25.61 -3.30
CA THR A 615 14.56 25.15 -4.38
C THR A 615 13.98 23.77 -4.07
N SER A 616 14.83 22.81 -3.66
CA SER A 616 14.38 21.45 -3.34
C SER A 616 13.37 21.44 -2.20
N PHE A 617 13.62 22.19 -1.13
CA PHE A 617 12.72 22.30 0.00
C PHE A 617 11.39 22.95 -0.41
N SER A 618 11.46 24.10 -1.11
CA SER A 618 10.23 24.82 -1.55
C SER A 618 9.38 23.99 -2.49
N VAL A 619 10.00 23.26 -3.44
CA VAL A 619 9.28 22.36 -4.35
C VAL A 619 8.66 21.19 -3.59
N GLY A 620 9.40 20.57 -2.68
CA GLY A 620 8.88 19.48 -1.84
C GLY A 620 7.66 19.90 -1.01
N VAL A 621 7.76 21.05 -0.33
CA VAL A 621 6.66 21.64 0.43
C VAL A 621 5.48 21.98 -0.48
N ALA A 622 5.71 22.64 -1.61
CA ALA A 622 4.66 22.99 -2.56
C ALA A 622 3.90 21.76 -3.05
N VAL A 623 4.60 20.67 -3.42
CA VAL A 623 3.96 19.44 -3.87
C VAL A 623 3.13 18.79 -2.76
N LEU A 624 3.61 18.80 -1.51
CA LEU A 624 2.89 18.17 -0.40
C LEU A 624 1.62 18.93 -0.02
N TRP A 625 1.60 20.26 -0.15
CA TRP A 625 0.49 21.09 0.35
C TRP A 625 -0.33 21.77 -0.74
N ALA A 626 0.09 21.70 -2.02
CA ALA A 626 -0.69 22.31 -3.12
C ALA A 626 -2.13 21.80 -3.19
N ALA A 627 -2.32 20.50 -2.95
CA ALA A 627 -3.61 19.83 -3.00
C ALA A 627 -4.49 20.04 -1.74
N TYR A 628 -4.00 20.71 -0.70
CA TYR A 628 -4.76 20.87 0.57
C TYR A 628 -6.17 21.43 0.37
N ARG A 629 -6.28 22.53 -0.39
CA ARG A 629 -7.58 23.18 -0.65
C ARG A 629 -8.52 22.33 -1.50
N TRP A 630 -7.98 21.38 -2.28
CA TRP A 630 -8.76 20.53 -3.18
C TRP A 630 -9.49 19.38 -2.48
N ASN A 631 -9.18 19.13 -1.21
CA ASN A 631 -10.00 18.25 -0.38
C ASN A 631 -11.39 18.84 -0.09
N ALA A 632 -11.50 20.18 -0.07
CA ALA A 632 -12.76 20.91 0.12
C ALA A 632 -13.44 21.22 -1.21
N GLU A 633 -12.69 21.71 -2.21
CA GLU A 633 -13.21 22.10 -3.53
C GLU A 633 -12.28 21.62 -4.62
N LEU A 634 -12.83 20.89 -5.60
CA LEU A 634 -12.03 20.41 -6.73
C LEU A 634 -11.51 21.58 -7.57
N PRO A 635 -10.27 21.51 -8.07
CA PRO A 635 -9.74 22.50 -9.00
C PRO A 635 -10.42 22.35 -10.37
N SER A 636 -10.35 23.39 -11.19
CA SER A 636 -10.77 23.28 -12.60
C SER A 636 -9.96 22.19 -13.34
N ALA A 637 -10.58 21.55 -14.33
CA ALA A 637 -9.98 20.45 -15.08
C ALA A 637 -8.58 20.76 -15.65
N PRO A 638 -8.28 22.00 -16.20
CA PRO A 638 -6.92 22.32 -16.63
C PRO A 638 -5.90 22.34 -15.49
N VAL A 639 -6.29 22.83 -14.31
CA VAL A 639 -5.42 22.87 -13.13
C VAL A 639 -5.17 21.46 -12.61
N ALA A 640 -6.21 20.62 -12.56
CA ALA A 640 -6.11 19.20 -12.20
C ALA A 640 -5.13 18.47 -13.13
N ALA A 641 -5.28 18.66 -14.44
CA ALA A 641 -4.43 18.07 -15.47
C ALA A 641 -2.96 18.52 -15.35
N LEU A 642 -2.72 19.83 -15.15
CA LEU A 642 -1.38 20.36 -14.97
C LEU A 642 -0.68 19.78 -13.73
N TYR A 643 -1.41 19.71 -12.63
CA TYR A 643 -0.87 19.12 -11.41
C TYR A 643 -0.61 17.62 -11.58
N ALA A 644 -1.54 16.86 -12.14
CA ALA A 644 -1.35 15.44 -12.42
C ALA A 644 -0.11 15.17 -13.28
N ALA A 645 0.15 16.02 -14.29
CA ALA A 645 1.32 15.93 -15.18
C ALA A 645 2.66 16.23 -14.50
N THR A 646 2.67 17.07 -13.45
CA THR A 646 3.94 17.68 -12.99
C THR A 646 4.36 17.32 -11.56
N HIS A 647 3.42 17.11 -10.63
CA HIS A 647 3.72 17.00 -9.19
C HIS A 647 4.68 15.85 -8.84
N ARG A 648 4.57 14.69 -9.51
CA ARG A 648 5.43 13.53 -9.28
C ARG A 648 6.86 13.77 -9.73
N VAL A 649 7.01 14.38 -10.90
CA VAL A 649 8.32 14.77 -11.46
C VAL A 649 8.96 15.84 -10.58
N ALA A 650 8.20 16.83 -10.14
CA ALA A 650 8.66 17.88 -9.23
C ALA A 650 9.16 17.31 -7.90
N TRP A 651 8.40 16.37 -7.30
CA TRP A 651 8.82 15.63 -6.11
C TRP A 651 10.17 14.92 -6.33
N CYS A 652 10.29 14.19 -7.43
CA CYS A 652 11.52 13.46 -7.74
C CYS A 652 12.70 14.37 -8.05
N ILE A 653 12.48 15.57 -8.62
CA ILE A 653 13.53 16.58 -8.81
C ILE A 653 14.04 17.10 -7.45
N ALA A 654 13.13 17.37 -6.50
CA ALA A 654 13.52 17.73 -5.14
C ALA A 654 14.35 16.62 -4.48
N LEU A 655 13.89 15.36 -4.61
CA LEU A 655 14.60 14.18 -4.09
C LEU A 655 15.96 13.95 -4.81
N ALA A 656 16.06 14.30 -6.09
CA ALA A 656 17.30 14.20 -6.84
C ALA A 656 18.36 15.16 -6.31
N TRP A 657 17.98 16.39 -5.96
CA TRP A 657 18.91 17.32 -5.32
C TRP A 657 19.40 16.79 -3.96
N LEU A 658 18.48 16.36 -3.10
CA LEU A 658 18.82 15.76 -1.80
C LEU A 658 19.82 14.61 -1.96
N THR A 659 19.51 13.67 -2.85
CA THR A 659 20.37 12.50 -3.11
C THR A 659 21.73 12.92 -3.66
N PHE A 660 21.77 13.85 -4.62
CA PHE A 660 23.00 14.34 -5.22
C PHE A 660 23.88 15.06 -4.19
N ALA A 661 23.31 15.93 -3.37
CA ALA A 661 24.03 16.64 -2.31
C ALA A 661 24.66 15.68 -1.29
N CYS A 662 23.92 14.62 -0.89
CA CYS A 662 24.45 13.57 -0.01
C CYS A 662 25.63 12.82 -0.66
N VAL A 663 25.50 12.43 -1.94
CA VAL A 663 26.55 11.69 -2.67
C VAL A 663 27.79 12.56 -2.91
N ALA A 664 27.60 13.84 -3.17
CA ALA A 664 28.69 14.80 -3.38
C ALA A 664 29.36 15.27 -2.06
N GLY A 665 28.92 14.79 -0.89
CA GLY A 665 29.47 15.16 0.42
C GLY A 665 29.01 16.53 0.94
N HIS A 666 27.93 17.07 0.37
CA HIS A 666 27.33 18.35 0.73
C HIS A 666 25.95 18.21 1.39
N GLY A 667 25.58 16.98 1.83
CA GLY A 667 24.30 16.68 2.48
C GLY A 667 24.19 17.10 3.95
N GLY A 668 25.35 17.39 4.59
CA GLY A 668 25.41 17.87 5.97
C GLY A 668 24.66 16.97 6.96
N PHE A 669 23.78 17.56 7.76
CA PHE A 669 22.96 16.83 8.74
C PHE A 669 22.06 15.77 8.10
N LEU A 670 21.45 16.09 6.94
CA LEU A 670 20.55 15.15 6.25
C LEU A 670 21.28 13.90 5.74
N ASP A 671 22.52 14.05 5.25
CA ASP A 671 23.34 12.90 4.89
C ASP A 671 23.67 12.03 6.11
N SER A 672 24.06 12.66 7.22
CA SER A 672 24.33 11.94 8.48
C SER A 672 23.11 11.19 8.98
N LEU A 673 21.93 11.79 8.87
CA LEU A 673 20.65 11.18 9.24
C LEU A 673 20.29 10.01 8.33
N LEU A 674 20.26 10.23 7.01
CA LEU A 674 19.83 9.22 6.03
C LEU A 674 20.85 8.08 5.90
N SER A 675 22.12 8.33 6.19
CA SER A 675 23.20 7.35 6.19
C SER A 675 23.39 6.66 7.54
N TRP A 676 22.47 6.83 8.49
CA TRP A 676 22.54 6.20 9.82
C TRP A 676 22.62 4.67 9.69
N PRO A 677 23.61 4.01 10.36
CA PRO A 677 23.90 2.58 10.15
C PRO A 677 22.70 1.62 10.23
N PRO A 678 21.73 1.78 11.15
CA PRO A 678 20.53 0.94 11.18
C PRO A 678 19.68 1.00 9.91
N PHE A 679 19.70 2.14 9.20
CA PHE A 679 18.95 2.24 7.94
C PHE A 679 19.48 1.33 6.84
N ASN A 680 20.72 0.84 6.94
CA ASN A 680 21.21 -0.17 6.02
C ASN A 680 20.37 -1.46 6.12
N ALA A 681 20.16 -1.98 7.31
CA ALA A 681 19.34 -3.17 7.51
C ALA A 681 17.86 -2.90 7.14
N LEU A 682 17.28 -1.81 7.66
CA LEU A 682 15.90 -1.44 7.43
C LEU A 682 15.59 -1.12 5.96
N GLY A 683 16.49 -0.45 5.25
CA GLY A 683 16.36 -0.17 3.82
C GLY A 683 16.47 -1.42 2.94
N ASN A 684 17.20 -2.46 3.39
CA ASN A 684 17.24 -3.75 2.73
C ASN A 684 15.96 -4.55 2.94
N LEU A 685 15.26 -4.35 4.07
CA LEU A 685 13.97 -4.98 4.36
C LEU A 685 12.80 -4.33 3.59
N ALA A 686 12.98 -3.14 3.01
CA ALA A 686 11.89 -2.37 2.41
C ALA A 686 11.08 -3.15 1.35
N PHE A 687 11.71 -4.03 0.57
CA PHE A 687 11.01 -4.84 -0.43
C PHE A 687 10.12 -5.91 0.21
N MET A 688 10.63 -6.62 1.22
CA MET A 688 9.83 -7.60 1.95
C MET A 688 8.72 -6.92 2.75
N ALA A 689 9.00 -5.75 3.37
CA ALA A 689 8.00 -4.97 4.08
C ALA A 689 6.87 -4.50 3.15
N TYR A 690 7.22 -4.11 1.91
CA TYR A 690 6.25 -3.76 0.88
C TYR A 690 5.30 -4.93 0.54
N LEU A 691 5.77 -6.17 0.53
CA LEU A 691 4.93 -7.33 0.25
C LEU A 691 4.12 -7.81 1.46
N MET A 692 4.63 -7.60 2.68
CA MET A 692 4.00 -8.10 3.90
C MET A 692 2.96 -7.15 4.50
N HIS A 693 3.15 -5.81 4.39
CA HIS A 693 2.25 -4.86 5.05
C HIS A 693 0.78 -4.95 4.59
N PRO A 694 0.44 -5.21 3.30
CA PRO A 694 -0.96 -5.34 2.92
C PRO A 694 -1.62 -6.54 3.63
N LEU A 695 -0.90 -7.67 3.73
CA LEU A 695 -1.41 -8.85 4.41
C LEU A 695 -1.65 -8.60 5.90
N VAL A 696 -0.76 -7.85 6.56
CA VAL A 696 -0.90 -7.48 7.97
C VAL A 696 -2.12 -6.58 8.17
N ILE A 697 -2.30 -5.57 7.32
CA ILE A 697 -3.44 -4.65 7.40
C ILE A 697 -4.76 -5.38 7.12
N LEU A 698 -4.81 -6.17 6.05
CA LEU A 698 -6.00 -6.97 5.69
C LEU A 698 -6.37 -7.94 6.80
N TYR A 699 -5.39 -8.66 7.37
CA TYR A 699 -5.62 -9.61 8.45
C TYR A 699 -6.18 -8.93 9.71
N HIS A 700 -5.56 -7.83 10.14
CA HIS A 700 -6.04 -7.07 11.30
C HIS A 700 -7.50 -6.64 11.12
N SER A 701 -7.81 -6.03 9.97
CA SER A 701 -9.15 -5.49 9.72
C SER A 701 -10.21 -6.56 9.49
N SER A 702 -9.83 -7.68 8.86
CA SER A 702 -10.74 -8.82 8.66
C SER A 702 -11.12 -9.51 9.97
N ARG A 703 -10.21 -9.50 10.94
CA ARG A 703 -10.36 -10.16 12.23
C ARG A 703 -11.04 -9.28 13.28
N THR A 704 -11.25 -8.02 13.01
CA THR A 704 -11.90 -7.08 13.92
C THR A 704 -13.30 -7.60 14.29
N ARG A 705 -13.61 -7.67 15.60
CA ARG A 705 -14.86 -8.20 16.14
C ARG A 705 -15.93 -7.12 16.34
N ASP A 706 -15.50 -5.86 16.46
CA ASP A 706 -16.36 -4.71 16.67
C ASP A 706 -15.98 -3.58 15.72
N LEU A 707 -16.78 -2.52 15.69
CA LEU A 707 -16.48 -1.34 14.87
C LEU A 707 -15.36 -0.52 15.49
N ILE A 708 -14.42 -0.12 14.64
CA ILE A 708 -13.31 0.76 15.03
C ILE A 708 -13.80 2.21 14.99
N TYR A 709 -13.62 2.93 16.10
CA TYR A 709 -13.90 4.37 16.11
C TYR A 709 -12.93 5.12 15.21
N TYR A 710 -13.47 5.96 14.31
CA TYR A 710 -12.66 6.64 13.31
C TYR A 710 -12.02 7.89 13.92
N SER A 711 -10.84 7.76 14.50
CA SER A 711 -10.06 8.85 15.10
C SER A 711 -8.59 8.80 14.68
N GLN A 712 -7.90 9.94 14.78
CA GLN A 712 -6.45 10.02 14.50
C GLN A 712 -5.66 9.12 15.45
N TYR A 713 -6.05 9.09 16.73
CA TYR A 713 -5.38 8.28 17.73
C TYR A 713 -5.42 6.79 17.35
N GLU A 714 -6.59 6.26 17.04
CA GLU A 714 -6.76 4.86 16.64
C GLU A 714 -5.98 4.52 15.36
N LYS A 715 -5.98 5.42 14.38
CA LYS A 715 -5.23 5.21 13.14
C LYS A 715 -3.72 5.21 13.35
N VAL A 716 -3.19 6.12 14.18
CA VAL A 716 -1.77 6.15 14.53
C VAL A 716 -1.39 4.93 15.37
N TYR A 717 -2.24 4.53 16.32
CA TYR A 717 -2.02 3.32 17.10
C TYR A 717 -2.00 2.06 16.23
N ALA A 718 -2.96 1.92 15.32
CA ALA A 718 -3.00 0.83 14.35
C ALA A 718 -1.77 0.83 13.44
N PHE A 719 -1.33 2.02 12.96
CA PHE A 719 -0.10 2.14 12.18
C PHE A 719 1.12 1.61 12.95
N CYS A 720 1.29 1.97 14.23
CA CYS A 720 2.42 1.47 15.03
C CYS A 720 2.40 -0.07 15.12
N GLY A 721 1.22 -0.67 15.31
CA GLY A 721 1.05 -2.12 15.31
C GLY A 721 1.37 -2.74 13.94
N HIS A 722 0.78 -2.20 12.87
CA HIS A 722 1.03 -2.65 11.50
C HIS A 722 2.51 -2.56 11.12
N PHE A 723 3.15 -1.44 11.45
CA PHE A 723 4.56 -1.20 11.16
C PHE A 723 5.47 -2.21 11.88
N LEU A 724 5.27 -2.40 13.19
CA LEU A 724 6.09 -3.29 13.99
C LEU A 724 5.95 -4.76 13.54
N ILE A 725 4.71 -5.22 13.38
CA ILE A 725 4.44 -6.60 12.91
C ILE A 725 5.01 -6.80 11.51
N THR A 726 4.85 -5.83 10.60
CA THR A 726 5.43 -5.88 9.26
C THR A 726 6.94 -5.98 9.30
N LEU A 727 7.63 -5.22 10.15
CA LEU A 727 9.10 -5.32 10.28
C LEU A 727 9.56 -6.68 10.80
N VAL A 728 8.86 -7.24 11.80
CA VAL A 728 9.18 -8.58 12.34
C VAL A 728 9.02 -9.65 11.27
N LEU A 729 7.85 -9.68 10.60
CA LEU A 729 7.59 -10.64 9.52
C LEU A 729 8.56 -10.46 8.35
N SER A 730 8.85 -9.21 7.98
CA SER A 730 9.78 -8.90 6.91
C SER A 730 11.20 -9.37 7.22
N THR A 731 11.65 -9.21 8.46
CA THR A 731 12.97 -9.69 8.90
C THR A 731 13.04 -11.22 8.82
N PHE A 732 12.00 -11.89 9.32
CA PHE A 732 11.90 -13.34 9.27
C PHE A 732 11.93 -13.86 7.83
N PHE A 733 11.05 -13.39 6.97
CA PHE A 733 10.95 -13.86 5.58
C PHE A 733 12.11 -13.40 4.70
N TYR A 734 12.73 -12.26 4.99
CA TYR A 734 13.95 -11.83 4.30
C TYR A 734 15.07 -12.85 4.52
N VAL A 735 15.26 -13.30 5.76
CA VAL A 735 16.34 -14.22 6.13
C VAL A 735 16.12 -15.62 5.53
N ILE A 736 14.87 -16.11 5.51
CA ILE A 736 14.57 -17.49 5.10
C ILE A 736 14.16 -17.64 3.63
N VAL A 737 13.73 -16.55 2.96
CA VAL A 737 13.28 -16.61 1.55
C VAL A 737 14.08 -15.64 0.67
N GLU A 738 14.00 -14.32 0.88
CA GLU A 738 14.57 -13.35 -0.07
C GLU A 738 16.09 -13.50 -0.21
N MET A 739 16.80 -13.56 0.92
CA MET A 739 18.26 -13.64 0.91
C MET A 739 18.79 -14.98 0.33
N PRO A 740 18.27 -16.16 0.71
CA PRO A 740 18.65 -17.42 0.09
C PRO A 740 18.50 -17.41 -1.43
N PHE A 741 17.33 -17.01 -1.94
CA PHE A 741 17.10 -16.98 -3.39
C PHE A 741 17.98 -15.96 -4.11
N THR A 742 18.25 -14.83 -3.50
CA THR A 742 19.22 -13.84 -4.02
C THR A 742 20.62 -14.43 -4.14
N ARG A 743 21.06 -15.21 -3.14
CA ARG A 743 22.37 -15.89 -3.15
C ARG A 743 22.42 -17.04 -4.17
N VAL A 744 21.37 -17.84 -4.24
CA VAL A 744 21.22 -18.91 -5.24
C VAL A 744 21.24 -18.32 -6.66
N GLY A 745 20.50 -17.24 -6.91
CA GLY A 745 20.53 -16.53 -8.19
C GLY A 745 21.93 -16.05 -8.58
N ALA A 746 22.66 -15.47 -7.62
CA ALA A 746 24.05 -15.07 -7.85
C ALA A 746 24.97 -16.26 -8.16
N MET A 747 24.72 -17.42 -7.57
CA MET A 747 25.44 -18.67 -7.87
C MET A 747 25.09 -19.19 -9.27
N LEU A 748 23.81 -19.17 -9.67
CA LEU A 748 23.36 -19.59 -11.00
C LEU A 748 23.96 -18.71 -12.09
N LEU A 749 24.04 -17.40 -11.87
CA LEU A 749 24.65 -16.46 -12.81
C LEU A 749 26.17 -16.63 -13.00
N ARG A 750 26.85 -17.38 -12.11
CA ARG A 750 28.27 -17.77 -12.28
C ARG A 750 28.45 -19.03 -13.14
N THR A 751 27.37 -19.73 -13.51
CA THR A 751 27.42 -20.93 -14.34
C THR A 751 27.83 -20.62 -15.80
N ARG A 752 28.19 -21.67 -16.56
CA ARG A 752 28.65 -21.51 -17.96
C ARG A 752 27.65 -20.85 -18.87
N LEU A 753 26.35 -21.01 -18.62
CA LEU A 753 25.24 -20.39 -19.38
C LEU A 753 25.30 -18.85 -19.43
N PHE A 754 25.80 -18.25 -18.35
CA PHE A 754 25.85 -16.80 -18.20
C PHE A 754 27.30 -16.27 -18.15
N ARG A 755 28.31 -17.12 -18.41
CA ARG A 755 29.73 -16.74 -18.35
C ARG A 755 30.06 -15.85 -19.54
N LYS A 756 30.66 -14.70 -19.29
CA LYS A 756 31.29 -13.86 -20.34
C LYS A 756 32.27 -14.72 -21.14
N PRO A 757 32.25 -14.66 -22.48
CA PRO A 757 33.32 -15.29 -23.27
C PRO A 757 34.67 -14.71 -22.78
N SER A 758 35.50 -15.57 -22.21
CA SER A 758 36.85 -15.14 -21.83
C SER A 758 37.59 -14.72 -23.08
N ARG A 759 38.11 -13.50 -23.12
CA ARG A 759 39.15 -13.16 -24.10
C ARG A 759 40.23 -14.23 -23.91
N ARG A 760 40.44 -15.06 -24.91
CA ARG A 760 41.69 -15.86 -24.99
C ARG A 760 42.82 -14.84 -24.95
N PRO A 761 43.85 -14.99 -24.08
CA PRO A 761 45.08 -14.27 -24.23
C PRO A 761 45.59 -14.62 -25.62
N GLY A 762 45.74 -13.63 -26.49
CA GLY A 762 46.34 -13.86 -27.80
C GLY A 762 47.68 -14.53 -27.62
N ALA A 763 47.90 -15.62 -28.35
CA ALA A 763 49.19 -16.25 -28.46
C ALA A 763 50.19 -15.15 -28.86
N VAL A 764 51.14 -14.90 -28.01
CA VAL A 764 52.31 -14.05 -28.32
C VAL A 764 53.16 -14.83 -29.30
N SER A 765 52.99 -14.57 -30.58
CA SER A 765 54.06 -14.84 -31.57
C SER A 765 55.04 -13.67 -31.50
N GLY A 766 56.27 -14.01 -31.13
CA GLY A 766 57.33 -13.04 -31.00
C GLY A 766 57.74 -12.43 -32.34
N GLY A 767 58.25 -11.23 -32.27
CA GLY A 767 59.07 -10.63 -33.31
C GLY A 767 58.53 -9.27 -33.82
N GLY A 768 59.31 -8.19 -33.53
CA GLY A 768 59.21 -6.96 -34.30
C GLY A 768 59.04 -5.68 -33.50
N THR A 769 60.08 -5.00 -33.34
CA THR A 769 60.41 -3.63 -32.90
C THR A 769 59.45 -2.52 -33.33
N GLU A 770 59.24 -1.59 -32.39
CA GLU A 770 58.99 -0.16 -32.54
C GLU A 770 57.76 0.36 -33.26
N SER A 771 56.91 0.98 -32.51
CA SER A 771 56.53 2.39 -32.53
C SER A 771 55.20 2.56 -31.74
N GLY A 772 55.22 3.44 -30.75
CA GLY A 772 54.08 3.70 -29.86
C GLY A 772 52.89 4.36 -30.57
N PRO A 773 51.64 3.95 -30.23
CA PRO A 773 50.47 4.68 -30.69
C PRO A 773 50.15 5.83 -29.74
N GLY A 774 50.09 7.00 -30.30
CA GLY A 774 49.73 8.26 -29.63
C GLY A 774 48.41 8.15 -28.87
N VAL A 775 48.48 8.54 -27.63
CA VAL A 775 47.33 8.74 -26.73
C VAL A 775 46.44 9.83 -27.36
N ARG A 776 45.26 9.43 -27.84
CA ARG A 776 44.21 10.39 -28.17
C ARG A 776 43.77 11.08 -26.89
N LYS A 777 44.16 12.35 -26.74
CA LYS A 777 43.64 13.22 -25.68
C LYS A 777 42.11 13.33 -25.78
N PRO A 778 41.38 13.25 -24.66
CA PRO A 778 39.94 13.47 -24.67
C PRO A 778 39.63 14.92 -25.05
N SER A 779 38.65 15.05 -25.92
CA SER A 779 38.09 16.33 -26.37
C SER A 779 37.45 17.09 -25.21
N ARG A 780 37.73 18.35 -25.09
CA ARG A 780 37.21 19.46 -24.27
C ARG A 780 36.57 19.14 -22.91
N PRO A 781 36.97 19.86 -21.84
CA PRO A 781 36.41 19.67 -20.50
C PRO A 781 34.92 20.10 -20.44
N ALA A 782 34.17 19.35 -19.68
CA ALA A 782 32.70 19.49 -19.46
C ALA A 782 32.27 20.87 -18.89
N SER A 783 33.20 21.66 -18.38
CA SER A 783 32.95 23.05 -17.95
C SER A 783 32.43 23.98 -19.07
N ALA A 784 32.69 23.63 -20.34
CA ALA A 784 32.21 24.42 -21.47
C ALA A 784 30.72 24.13 -21.77
N ILE A 785 30.23 22.92 -21.53
CA ILE A 785 28.83 22.53 -21.81
C ILE A 785 27.89 23.09 -20.74
N VAL A 786 28.29 23.10 -19.48
CA VAL A 786 27.50 23.69 -18.40
C VAL A 786 27.43 25.21 -18.50
N ALA A 787 28.50 25.86 -19.02
CA ALA A 787 28.51 27.31 -19.28
C ALA A 787 27.62 27.70 -20.47
N ASP A 788 27.42 26.81 -21.43
CA ASP A 788 26.56 27.07 -22.61
C ASP A 788 25.08 26.85 -22.30
N ILE A 789 24.75 25.90 -21.41
CA ILE A 789 23.38 25.71 -20.87
C ILE A 789 22.97 26.89 -19.97
N ALA A 790 23.91 27.43 -19.20
CA ALA A 790 23.68 28.59 -18.34
C ALA A 790 23.55 29.92 -19.14
N ARG A 791 23.92 29.94 -20.40
CA ARG A 791 23.78 31.10 -21.32
C ARG A 791 22.56 31.08 -22.21
N GLY A 792 21.63 30.14 -22.02
CA GLY A 792 20.35 30.13 -22.72
C GLY A 792 20.42 29.82 -24.23
N VAL A 793 21.48 29.16 -24.70
CA VAL A 793 21.59 28.76 -26.12
C VAL A 793 20.77 27.48 -26.33
N THR A 794 19.66 27.62 -27.05
CA THR A 794 18.78 26.52 -27.42
C THR A 794 19.45 25.44 -28.26
N PRO A 795 19.07 24.15 -28.14
CA PRO A 795 19.70 23.01 -28.84
C PRO A 795 19.65 23.08 -30.38
N LEU A 796 18.80 23.92 -30.96
CA LEU A 796 18.63 24.03 -32.41
C LEU A 796 19.82 24.69 -33.16
N ALA A 797 20.68 25.45 -32.48
CA ALA A 797 21.84 26.07 -33.07
C ALA A 797 23.00 25.09 -33.34
N PHE A 798 23.03 23.95 -32.64
CA PHE A 798 24.11 22.96 -32.77
C PHE A 798 23.96 22.06 -34.01
N ILE A 799 22.73 21.89 -34.51
CA ILE A 799 22.48 21.04 -35.70
C ILE A 799 22.91 21.77 -36.99
N LYS A 800 22.80 23.11 -37.04
CA LYS A 800 23.20 23.88 -38.23
C LYS A 800 24.72 24.04 -38.43
N ALA A 801 25.50 23.96 -37.37
CA ALA A 801 26.97 24.12 -37.47
C ALA A 801 27.70 22.86 -37.95
N ARG A 802 27.05 21.68 -37.97
CA ARG A 802 27.67 20.41 -38.41
C ARG A 802 27.33 20.07 -39.87
N ALA A 803 26.37 20.74 -40.49
CA ALA A 803 25.99 20.53 -41.91
C ALA A 803 26.89 21.27 -42.92
N HIS A 804 27.72 22.21 -42.46
CA HIS A 804 28.62 22.98 -43.36
C HIS A 804 30.10 22.54 -43.38
N GLY A 805 30.43 21.43 -42.69
CA GLY A 805 31.85 21.00 -42.57
C GLY A 805 32.29 19.85 -43.49
N THR A 806 31.41 19.25 -44.30
CA THR A 806 31.75 18.08 -45.13
C THR A 806 31.54 18.21 -46.64
N ALA A 807 31.54 19.44 -47.17
CA ALA A 807 31.45 19.65 -48.60
C ALA A 807 32.73 20.35 -49.13
N ARG A 808 33.87 19.61 -49.21
CA ARG A 808 35.02 19.88 -50.11
C ARG A 808 35.90 18.64 -50.14
N ARG A 809 35.70 17.81 -51.13
CA ARG A 809 36.65 17.09 -52.02
C ARG A 809 35.95 15.86 -52.62
N SER A 810 35.64 16.00 -53.85
CA SER A 810 36.15 15.33 -55.03
C SER A 810 35.12 15.52 -56.14
N GLY A 811 35.62 16.02 -57.20
CA GLY A 811 34.87 16.35 -58.40
C GLY A 811 34.84 15.19 -59.40
N SER A 812 34.04 15.44 -60.41
CA SER A 812 33.97 14.82 -61.72
C SER A 812 33.26 13.46 -61.86
N ALA A 813 32.12 13.39 -62.46
CA ALA A 813 31.88 13.01 -63.88
C ALA A 813 30.41 12.59 -64.04
N GLN A 814 29.84 13.26 -65.05
CA GLN A 814 28.88 12.85 -66.07
C GLN A 814 27.44 12.39 -65.73
N ALA A 815 26.59 13.21 -66.12
CA ALA A 815 25.30 13.21 -66.83
C ALA A 815 24.75 11.91 -67.33
N ALA A 816 23.42 11.73 -67.12
CA ALA A 816 22.45 11.40 -68.16
C ALA A 816 21.01 11.48 -67.59
N GLU A 817 20.28 12.31 -68.17
CA GLU A 817 18.88 12.47 -68.48
C GLU A 817 18.01 11.21 -68.39
N LEU A 818 16.76 11.41 -67.91
CA LEU A 818 15.50 11.25 -68.64
C LEU A 818 14.34 11.30 -67.65
N SER A 819 13.65 12.40 -67.65
CA SER A 819 12.24 12.70 -67.99
C SER A 819 11.22 11.59 -67.81
N ALA A 820 10.19 11.90 -67.01
CA ALA A 820 8.78 12.00 -67.43
C ALA A 820 7.82 11.96 -66.23
N THR A 821 7.13 13.01 -65.99
CA THR A 821 5.74 13.05 -65.47
C THR A 821 4.78 12.65 -66.59
N PRO A 822 3.51 12.27 -66.40
CA PRO A 822 2.44 13.12 -65.85
C PRO A 822 1.34 12.34 -65.03
N ASP A 823 0.72 12.98 -64.08
CA ASP A 823 -0.57 13.67 -64.15
C ASP A 823 -1.85 12.83 -64.02
N CYS A 824 -2.81 13.35 -63.26
CA CYS A 824 -4.27 13.25 -63.30
C CYS A 824 -5.03 12.07 -62.70
N GLY A 825 -5.89 12.43 -61.78
CA GLY A 825 -7.17 11.75 -61.66
C GLY A 825 -7.87 11.75 -60.30
N ARG A 826 -8.51 12.81 -59.91
CA ARG A 826 -9.77 12.80 -59.15
C ARG A 826 -10.93 12.79 -60.14
N PRO A 827 -12.24 12.50 -59.79
CA PRO A 827 -12.92 12.22 -58.53
C PRO A 827 -14.00 11.11 -58.67
N THR A 828 -14.75 10.73 -57.63
CA THR A 828 -16.21 10.89 -57.50
C THR A 828 -16.83 9.90 -56.49
N ASN A 829 -17.66 10.51 -55.61
CA ASN A 829 -18.91 10.10 -54.95
C ASN A 829 -19.49 8.70 -55.18
N GLY A 830 -19.94 8.08 -54.09
CA GLY A 830 -20.91 7.02 -54.08
C GLY A 830 -21.50 6.75 -52.67
N ARG A 831 -22.65 7.40 -52.39
CA ARG A 831 -23.59 6.99 -51.35
C ARG A 831 -24.12 5.59 -51.57
N PHE A 832 -24.35 4.81 -50.50
CA PHE A 832 -25.54 3.98 -50.31
C PHE A 832 -25.52 3.42 -48.88
N ARG A 833 -26.42 3.85 -48.05
CA ARG A 833 -27.66 3.27 -47.50
C ARG A 833 -27.54 2.08 -46.51
N LYS A 834 -28.12 2.36 -45.34
CA LYS A 834 -28.60 1.52 -44.26
C LYS A 834 -29.29 0.22 -44.65
N THR A 835 -29.06 -0.81 -43.86
CA THR A 835 -30.00 -1.79 -43.26
C THR A 835 -29.16 -2.56 -42.23
N GLY A 836 -29.47 -2.82 -41.03
CA GLY A 836 -30.69 -3.26 -40.36
C GLY A 836 -30.48 -4.70 -39.92
N ASP A 837 -30.63 -4.92 -38.63
CA ASP A 837 -30.94 -6.14 -37.87
C ASP A 837 -29.79 -6.97 -37.29
N SER A 838 -29.67 -6.89 -36.00
CA SER A 838 -30.14 -7.72 -34.88
C SER A 838 -29.59 -9.15 -34.78
N SER A 839 -29.11 -9.41 -33.58
CA SER A 839 -29.24 -10.59 -32.73
C SER A 839 -28.13 -11.64 -32.67
N HIS A 840 -27.84 -11.93 -31.42
CA HIS A 840 -27.30 -13.16 -30.81
C HIS A 840 -25.81 -13.51 -31.02
N LEU A 841 -25.00 -13.30 -30.07
CA LEU A 841 -24.60 -14.22 -29.01
C LEU A 841 -23.70 -13.47 -27.97
#